data_20e3d99adf890e33718500332982f980
#
_entry.id   20e3d99adf890e33718500332982f980
#
_cell.length_a   1.000
_cell.length_b   1.000
_cell.length_c   1.000
_cell.angle_alpha   90.00
_cell.angle_beta   90.00
_cell.angle_gamma   90.00
#
_symmetry.space_group_name_H-M   'P 1'
#
loop_
_entity.id
_entity.type
_entity.pdbx_description
1 polymer ?
#
loop_
_entity_poly.entity_id
_entity_poly.type
_entity_poly.pdbx_seq_one_letter_code
_entity_poly.pdbx_strand_id
1 'polypeptide(L)'
;MFTPQAGSEEFIINTLDNNSEGEDSGFVAPKKKLETTGWKATADSVAENEAPNGGADKMFDGDNNTYYHSKYGDGVDAAVKEYPHNIYVDFGSQKSFQSLRYQQRVDQNGTPTVSGHVKGYKIYTGDSIDALKTTDGAKLVGQGSFENKKETYVNLDEKVTAQYVRIEFVDCYEPSAANVSKDVACCSEFDFFEDTATFPVVDNATQLKTSEMKVQGEPQLTEKDGVKTLTFTFEPKRVRGVDYTIKEVITMKDGDSFMRKHLDISVGEGQAEKAKIDYIDLENMNIAQTDLKQNEYWTISDTMADNPDMGGMKGDYLELGQPYYVGAMYWGCEFPETENKIKGSNSFIRYYYGKSLKSDDKFEYNEGNENGKMTTWDAVVGAARSRDYSVTQRDFYEYIETIAIDTEFRQQYNSWYDNMKEITDEIIQKSFFEIEKGFTQYGIAPLDSYVVDDGWTNYSSFWDFNNKFPNELYNSSLQVNQLASNFGLWLGPRGGYGTERTIANWIASNGLGSVNNQSGGDINISDARYLTKLNKDVFCEYQDKFDINYWKLDGMLLNPSTEQSEYYVTGNPLYTISETYERWTDIFEDMRDNRAGKDLWLNMTSYTNPSPWHVQWVNSVWMQNTGDTGYTDSFNATDEEAMLTYRDNAYYNFLNEREWQLPNKYFYNHDPVYGLTANDAYHRPDIKYTDDEMRNHLYMLGTRGTAFWEYYYSYSMFDDNKWQINAEAAKWIEDNFDILQKSQMFGGKPNDGNVYDNLSVNSSEIFSDADQSVISYFITLCFILRISDRENSLFSVPAVW
;
A
#
# COMPACT_ATOMS: atom_id res chain seq x y z
N MET A 1 20.37 25.29 -5.87
CA MET A 1 21.22 24.16 -5.36
C MET A 1 20.62 23.76 -4.03
N PHE A 2 20.14 22.53 -3.92
CA PHE A 2 19.65 22.02 -2.65
C PHE A 2 20.84 21.64 -1.78
N THR A 3 20.88 22.11 -0.55
CA THR A 3 21.94 21.76 0.40
C THR A 3 21.29 21.06 1.58
N PRO A 4 21.63 19.81 1.88
CA PRO A 4 21.12 19.12 3.06
C PRO A 4 21.39 19.95 4.33
N GLN A 5 20.40 20.03 5.20
CA GLN A 5 20.47 20.78 6.43
C GLN A 5 20.96 19.92 7.59
N ALA A 6 21.39 20.53 8.67
CA ALA A 6 21.76 19.81 9.88
C ALA A 6 20.60 18.90 10.36
N GLY A 7 20.92 17.66 10.66
CA GLY A 7 19.92 16.62 11.00
C GLY A 7 19.45 15.77 9.82
N SER A 8 19.98 16.01 8.60
CA SER A 8 19.82 15.07 7.49
C SER A 8 20.74 13.86 7.63
N GLU A 9 20.30 12.72 7.15
CA GLU A 9 21.05 11.48 7.10
C GLU A 9 20.99 10.91 5.68
N GLU A 10 22.09 10.47 5.12
CA GLU A 10 22.10 9.78 3.83
C GLU A 10 21.35 8.45 3.91
N PHE A 11 21.43 7.80 5.07
CA PHE A 11 20.61 6.64 5.40
C PHE A 11 20.41 6.49 6.91
N ILE A 12 19.32 5.79 7.27
CA ILE A 12 19.08 5.28 8.63
C ILE A 12 18.69 3.81 8.51
N ILE A 13 19.39 2.93 9.22
CA ILE A 13 18.97 1.54 9.37
C ILE A 13 18.43 1.38 10.80
N ASN A 14 17.13 1.16 10.93
CA ASN A 14 16.48 0.91 12.19
C ASN A 14 16.48 -0.59 12.48
N THR A 15 17.03 -0.99 13.62
CA THR A 15 17.16 -2.40 14.00
C THR A 15 16.10 -2.80 15.01
N LEU A 16 15.66 -4.05 14.95
CA LEU A 16 14.73 -4.64 15.90
C LEU A 16 15.44 -5.28 17.09
N ASP A 17 14.75 -5.30 18.23
CA ASP A 17 15.24 -6.01 19.40
C ASP A 17 15.19 -7.52 19.15
N ASN A 18 16.22 -8.22 19.58
CA ASN A 18 16.29 -9.68 19.50
C ASN A 18 15.45 -10.40 20.59
N ASN A 19 14.80 -9.65 21.49
CA ASN A 19 14.13 -10.16 22.67
C ASN A 19 12.69 -10.66 22.47
N SER A 20 12.32 -11.17 21.30
CA SER A 20 10.97 -11.74 21.09
C SER A 20 10.77 -13.15 21.68
N GLU A 21 11.82 -13.80 22.17
CA GLU A 21 11.71 -15.05 22.91
C GLU A 21 12.70 -15.07 24.11
N GLY A 22 12.19 -14.92 25.31
CA GLY A 22 12.51 -15.47 26.60
C GLY A 22 13.94 -15.93 26.98
N GLU A 23 14.99 -15.50 26.29
CA GLU A 23 16.36 -15.75 26.74
C GLU A 23 17.00 -14.46 27.22
N ASP A 24 17.33 -14.49 28.47
CA ASP A 24 18.21 -13.65 29.29
C ASP A 24 18.64 -12.32 28.67
N SER A 25 17.71 -11.38 28.65
CA SER A 25 17.96 -9.99 28.19
C SER A 25 18.94 -9.22 29.09
N GLY A 26 19.50 -9.88 30.11
CA GLY A 26 20.22 -9.22 31.20
C GLY A 26 19.30 -8.47 32.17
N PHE A 27 17.97 -8.55 31.93
CA PHE A 27 16.99 -8.02 32.86
C PHE A 27 16.97 -8.88 34.15
N VAL A 28 17.15 -8.26 35.30
CA VAL A 28 16.99 -8.91 36.58
C VAL A 28 15.91 -8.17 37.34
N ALA A 29 14.78 -8.84 37.58
CA ALA A 29 13.70 -8.29 38.40
C ALA A 29 14.19 -8.04 39.83
N PRO A 30 13.69 -6.98 40.51
CA PRO A 30 13.97 -6.73 41.89
C PRO A 30 13.44 -7.89 42.73
N LYS A 31 14.14 -8.19 43.82
CA LYS A 31 13.84 -9.39 44.64
C LYS A 31 13.19 -9.07 45.97
N LYS A 32 13.27 -7.81 46.40
CA LYS A 32 12.81 -7.39 47.73
C LYS A 32 11.44 -6.71 47.62
N LYS A 33 10.43 -7.47 47.17
CA LYS A 33 9.04 -7.01 47.18
C LYS A 33 8.57 -6.64 48.58
N LEU A 34 7.88 -5.52 48.74
CA LEU A 34 7.24 -5.14 49.97
C LEU A 34 6.04 -6.04 50.26
N GLU A 35 5.92 -6.51 51.49
CA GLU A 35 4.77 -7.26 51.98
C GLU A 35 3.55 -6.34 52.09
N THR A 36 2.45 -6.74 51.47
CA THR A 36 1.21 -5.94 51.38
C THR A 36 0.25 -6.14 52.55
N THR A 37 0.57 -7.06 53.51
CA THR A 37 -0.30 -7.35 54.63
C THR A 37 -0.58 -6.11 55.50
N GLY A 38 -1.86 -5.78 55.64
CA GLY A 38 -2.32 -4.64 56.40
C GLY A 38 -2.38 -3.33 55.62
N TRP A 39 -2.02 -3.32 54.33
CA TRP A 39 -2.18 -2.15 53.51
C TRP A 39 -3.66 -1.80 53.32
N LYS A 40 -3.93 -0.52 53.12
CA LYS A 40 -5.25 -0.01 52.75
C LYS A 40 -5.12 0.81 51.48
N ALA A 41 -5.89 0.47 50.47
CA ALA A 41 -5.91 1.21 49.24
C ALA A 41 -7.32 1.70 48.90
N THR A 42 -7.41 2.92 48.39
CA THR A 42 -8.64 3.54 47.89
C THR A 42 -8.34 4.24 46.53
N ALA A 43 -9.34 4.43 45.70
CA ALA A 43 -9.18 5.18 44.48
C ALA A 43 -10.31 6.24 44.35
N ASP A 44 -10.04 7.27 43.53
CA ASP A 44 -11.03 8.30 43.23
C ASP A 44 -12.06 7.81 42.17
N SER A 45 -11.72 6.76 41.43
CA SER A 45 -12.55 6.17 40.39
C SER A 45 -12.55 4.65 40.53
N VAL A 46 -13.73 4.04 40.75
CA VAL A 46 -13.88 2.59 40.97
C VAL A 46 -15.11 2.09 40.23
N ALA A 47 -14.95 1.07 39.42
CA ALA A 47 -16.03 0.38 38.71
C ALA A 47 -16.73 -0.63 39.65
N GLU A 48 -17.74 -0.19 40.39
CA GLU A 48 -18.49 -1.02 41.35
C GLU A 48 -19.23 -2.18 40.71
N ASN A 49 -19.55 -2.05 39.42
CA ASN A 49 -20.19 -3.09 38.60
C ASN A 49 -19.24 -4.25 38.23
N GLU A 50 -17.95 -4.11 38.46
CA GLU A 50 -16.94 -5.17 38.26
C GLU A 50 -16.76 -6.06 39.52
N ALA A 51 -17.53 -5.83 40.58
CA ALA A 51 -17.38 -6.61 41.82
C ALA A 51 -17.45 -8.13 41.57
N PRO A 52 -16.58 -8.95 42.20
CA PRO A 52 -15.69 -8.60 43.29
C PRO A 52 -14.37 -7.89 42.91
N ASN A 53 -14.13 -7.62 41.64
CA ASN A 53 -13.03 -6.81 41.15
C ASN A 53 -13.37 -5.32 41.13
N GLY A 54 -12.52 -4.49 40.53
CA GLY A 54 -12.69 -3.06 40.37
C GLY A 54 -12.10 -2.21 41.47
N GLY A 55 -12.03 -2.71 42.70
CA GLY A 55 -11.47 -1.99 43.85
C GLY A 55 -9.95 -1.79 43.77
N ALA A 56 -9.46 -0.69 44.40
CA ALA A 56 -8.02 -0.40 44.47
C ALA A 56 -7.22 -1.44 45.28
N ASP A 57 -7.87 -2.13 46.22
CA ASP A 57 -7.29 -3.22 47.02
C ASP A 57 -6.85 -4.41 46.15
N LYS A 58 -7.48 -4.58 44.97
CA LYS A 58 -7.18 -5.62 44.00
C LYS A 58 -5.82 -5.50 43.31
N MET A 59 -5.22 -4.32 43.38
CA MET A 59 -3.85 -4.11 42.91
C MET A 59 -2.76 -4.62 43.84
N PHE A 60 -3.12 -5.07 45.02
CA PHE A 60 -2.17 -5.39 46.13
C PHE A 60 -2.49 -6.71 46.83
N ASP A 61 -3.38 -7.53 46.29
CA ASP A 61 -3.83 -8.78 46.92
C ASP A 61 -2.99 -10.01 46.53
N GLY A 62 -2.10 -9.87 45.58
CA GLY A 62 -1.19 -10.92 45.13
C GLY A 62 -1.82 -11.93 44.15
N ASP A 63 -3.03 -11.68 43.70
CA ASP A 63 -3.72 -12.53 42.72
C ASP A 63 -3.82 -11.83 41.36
N ASN A 64 -3.00 -12.28 40.42
CA ASN A 64 -2.97 -11.72 39.03
C ASN A 64 -4.30 -11.83 38.27
N ASN A 65 -5.29 -12.56 38.80
CA ASN A 65 -6.61 -12.71 38.16
C ASN A 65 -7.63 -11.68 38.71
N THR A 66 -7.32 -11.00 39.76
CA THR A 66 -8.07 -9.86 40.26
C THR A 66 -7.51 -8.57 39.69
N TYR A 67 -8.28 -7.47 39.72
CA TYR A 67 -7.84 -6.22 39.13
C TYR A 67 -8.59 -5.00 39.64
N TYR A 68 -7.91 -3.88 39.67
CA TYR A 68 -8.51 -2.55 39.70
C TYR A 68 -9.06 -2.15 38.35
N HIS A 69 -10.20 -1.47 38.34
CA HIS A 69 -10.80 -0.88 37.15
C HIS A 69 -11.43 0.48 37.50
N SER A 70 -11.04 1.54 36.80
CA SER A 70 -11.68 2.84 36.93
C SER A 70 -13.13 2.83 36.41
N LYS A 71 -13.95 3.77 36.87
CA LYS A 71 -15.38 3.87 36.53
C LYS A 71 -15.55 4.22 35.05
N TYR A 72 -16.53 3.60 34.40
CA TYR A 72 -16.78 3.75 32.96
C TYR A 72 -18.28 3.72 32.66
N GLY A 73 -18.66 4.04 31.44
CA GLY A 73 -20.04 3.93 30.90
C GLY A 73 -20.73 5.29 30.75
N ASP A 74 -21.95 5.24 30.18
CA ASP A 74 -22.76 6.43 29.94
C ASP A 74 -23.34 6.97 31.25
N GLY A 75 -23.36 8.31 31.35
CA GLY A 75 -23.92 8.98 32.55
C GLY A 75 -22.97 9.05 33.75
N VAL A 76 -21.74 8.56 33.61
CA VAL A 76 -20.70 8.77 34.64
C VAL A 76 -20.11 10.18 34.49
N ASP A 77 -19.97 10.89 35.63
CA ASP A 77 -19.33 12.21 35.66
C ASP A 77 -17.93 12.17 35.06
N ALA A 78 -17.63 13.10 34.18
CA ALA A 78 -16.34 13.22 33.52
C ALA A 78 -15.16 13.29 34.50
N ALA A 79 -15.33 14.01 35.61
CA ALA A 79 -14.31 14.13 36.64
C ALA A 79 -13.94 12.80 37.33
N VAL A 80 -14.76 11.77 37.17
CA VAL A 80 -14.52 10.42 37.72
C VAL A 80 -14.16 9.42 36.63
N LYS A 81 -14.57 9.69 35.40
CA LYS A 81 -14.40 8.82 34.24
C LYS A 81 -13.08 9.05 33.52
N GLU A 82 -12.70 10.32 33.35
CA GLU A 82 -11.53 10.73 32.59
C GLU A 82 -10.24 10.67 33.40
N TYR A 83 -9.11 10.52 32.74
CA TYR A 83 -7.80 10.63 33.38
C TYR A 83 -7.55 12.05 33.92
N PRO A 84 -6.71 12.22 34.98
CA PRO A 84 -5.95 11.18 35.67
C PRO A 84 -6.80 10.42 36.73
N HIS A 85 -6.43 9.14 36.97
CA HIS A 85 -7.01 8.34 38.04
C HIS A 85 -6.02 8.19 39.18
N ASN A 86 -6.45 8.44 40.43
CA ASN A 86 -5.59 8.42 41.61
C ASN A 86 -5.92 7.24 42.52
N ILE A 87 -4.89 6.52 42.88
CA ILE A 87 -4.94 5.44 43.87
C ILE A 87 -4.13 5.89 45.08
N TYR A 88 -4.74 5.83 46.25
CA TYR A 88 -4.15 6.23 47.53
C TYR A 88 -3.88 4.99 48.36
N VAL A 89 -2.63 4.82 48.84
CA VAL A 89 -2.18 3.64 49.57
C VAL A 89 -1.61 4.06 50.91
N ASP A 90 -2.10 3.43 51.96
CA ASP A 90 -1.53 3.48 53.32
C ASP A 90 -0.83 2.15 53.60
N PHE A 91 0.47 2.15 53.68
CA PHE A 91 1.29 0.97 54.00
C PHE A 91 1.19 0.54 55.48
N GLY A 92 0.46 1.30 56.31
CA GLY A 92 0.31 1.04 57.73
C GLY A 92 1.56 1.41 58.58
N SER A 93 2.69 1.59 57.95
CA SER A 93 3.95 2.07 58.56
C SER A 93 4.89 2.58 57.46
N GLN A 94 5.96 3.30 57.89
CA GLN A 94 7.00 3.73 56.94
C GLN A 94 7.63 2.52 56.25
N LYS A 95 7.63 2.56 54.92
CA LYS A 95 8.29 1.59 54.02
C LYS A 95 9.26 2.31 53.12
N SER A 96 10.34 1.62 52.76
CA SER A 96 11.33 2.12 51.79
C SER A 96 11.21 1.33 50.48
N PHE A 97 11.17 2.02 49.38
CA PHE A 97 11.11 1.41 48.03
C PHE A 97 11.91 2.21 47.02
N GLN A 98 12.39 1.55 45.98
CA GLN A 98 13.13 2.17 44.87
C GLN A 98 12.72 1.65 43.48
N SER A 99 11.92 0.61 43.39
CA SER A 99 11.37 0.18 42.12
C SER A 99 9.90 -0.24 42.24
N LEU A 100 9.23 -0.25 41.10
CA LEU A 100 7.81 -0.52 40.96
C LEU A 100 7.60 -1.57 39.86
N ARG A 101 6.55 -2.39 39.99
CA ARG A 101 6.02 -3.22 38.93
C ARG A 101 4.57 -2.86 38.67
N TYR A 102 4.20 -2.62 37.43
CA TYR A 102 2.83 -2.52 36.95
C TYR A 102 2.50 -3.75 36.10
N GLN A 103 1.39 -4.41 36.40
CA GLN A 103 0.88 -5.52 35.66
C GLN A 103 -0.48 -5.17 35.03
N GLN A 104 -0.57 -5.30 33.71
CA GLN A 104 -1.82 -5.09 32.98
C GLN A 104 -2.89 -6.11 33.41
N ARG A 105 -4.16 -5.70 33.27
CA ARG A 105 -5.29 -6.63 33.42
C ARG A 105 -5.19 -7.71 32.33
N VAL A 106 -5.36 -8.96 32.74
CA VAL A 106 -5.42 -10.12 31.84
C VAL A 106 -6.79 -10.77 31.88
N ASP A 107 -7.13 -11.47 30.81
CA ASP A 107 -8.30 -12.34 30.75
C ASP A 107 -8.03 -13.68 31.46
N GLN A 108 -9.04 -14.57 31.47
CA GLN A 108 -8.93 -15.89 32.09
C GLN A 108 -7.86 -16.81 31.47
N ASN A 109 -7.32 -16.45 30.29
CA ASN A 109 -6.26 -17.18 29.62
C ASN A 109 -4.88 -16.54 29.88
N GLY A 110 -4.83 -15.46 30.66
CA GLY A 110 -3.62 -14.71 30.93
C GLY A 110 -3.18 -13.75 29.82
N THR A 111 -4.08 -13.47 28.86
CA THR A 111 -3.83 -12.51 27.77
C THR A 111 -4.23 -11.09 28.22
N PRO A 112 -3.42 -10.04 27.93
CA PRO A 112 -3.81 -8.66 28.20
C PRO A 112 -5.15 -8.31 27.54
N THR A 113 -6.00 -7.57 28.27
CA THR A 113 -7.29 -7.11 27.76
C THR A 113 -7.12 -6.03 26.69
N VAL A 114 -8.19 -5.75 25.93
CA VAL A 114 -8.14 -4.81 24.79
C VAL A 114 -8.03 -3.33 25.17
N SER A 115 -8.17 -2.99 26.45
CA SER A 115 -8.17 -1.60 26.93
C SER A 115 -7.74 -1.47 28.39
N GLY A 116 -7.52 -0.23 28.82
CA GLY A 116 -7.17 0.09 30.21
C GLY A 116 -5.69 -0.09 30.53
N HIS A 117 -4.84 -0.27 29.52
CA HIS A 117 -3.39 -0.38 29.71
C HIS A 117 -2.80 0.99 29.99
N VAL A 118 -2.42 1.21 31.26
CA VAL A 118 -1.86 2.49 31.69
C VAL A 118 -0.53 2.75 31.00
N LYS A 119 -0.39 3.99 30.50
CA LYS A 119 0.85 4.47 29.88
C LYS A 119 1.62 5.39 30.82
N GLY A 120 1.09 6.55 31.11
CA GLY A 120 1.74 7.53 31.97
C GLY A 120 1.43 7.31 33.44
N TYR A 121 2.44 7.49 34.31
CA TYR A 121 2.27 7.43 35.77
C TYR A 121 3.03 8.53 36.48
N LYS A 122 2.54 8.88 37.69
CA LYS A 122 3.28 9.67 38.71
C LYS A 122 3.08 9.04 40.08
N ILE A 123 4.12 9.12 40.90
CA ILE A 123 4.13 8.64 42.28
C ILE A 123 4.38 9.81 43.21
N TYR A 124 3.51 9.95 44.19
CA TYR A 124 3.62 11.00 45.21
C TYR A 124 3.66 10.39 46.62
N THR A 125 4.33 11.08 47.51
CA THR A 125 4.30 10.78 48.98
C THR A 125 3.75 11.95 49.76
N GLY A 126 3.23 11.68 50.95
CA GLY A 126 2.69 12.71 51.85
C GLY A 126 2.59 12.22 53.27
N ASP A 127 2.25 13.13 54.19
CA ASP A 127 2.18 12.83 55.64
C ASP A 127 0.85 12.15 56.06
N SER A 128 -0.13 12.13 55.16
CA SER A 128 -1.43 11.44 55.33
C SER A 128 -2.12 11.25 53.96
N ILE A 129 -3.15 10.40 53.93
CA ILE A 129 -4.02 10.26 52.74
C ILE A 129 -4.68 11.60 52.33
N ASP A 130 -5.08 12.42 53.33
CA ASP A 130 -5.69 13.72 53.02
C ASP A 130 -4.66 14.74 52.53
N ALA A 131 -3.43 14.70 52.98
CA ALA A 131 -2.36 15.51 52.42
C ALA A 131 -2.08 15.17 50.95
N LEU A 132 -2.14 13.90 50.58
CA LEU A 132 -1.94 13.44 49.20
C LEU A 132 -3.01 13.94 48.21
N LYS A 133 -4.16 14.41 48.69
CA LYS A 133 -5.23 14.98 47.85
C LYS A 133 -5.01 16.47 47.53
N THR A 134 -4.02 17.09 48.15
CA THR A 134 -3.70 18.52 47.97
C THR A 134 -2.39 18.70 47.24
N THR A 135 -2.26 19.78 46.50
CA THR A 135 -1.03 20.10 45.75
C THR A 135 0.16 20.31 46.69
N ASP A 136 -0.04 21.00 47.79
CA ASP A 136 1.04 21.34 48.74
C ASP A 136 1.42 20.18 49.69
N GLY A 137 0.53 19.20 49.86
CA GLY A 137 0.77 18.06 50.74
C GLY A 137 1.30 16.81 50.00
N ALA A 138 1.31 16.81 48.71
CA ALA A 138 1.77 15.71 47.88
C ALA A 138 3.13 16.03 47.23
N LYS A 139 4.17 15.31 47.59
CA LYS A 139 5.51 15.42 46.99
C LYS A 139 5.69 14.42 45.89
N LEU A 140 5.95 14.88 44.65
CA LEU A 140 6.30 14.02 43.53
C LEU A 140 7.66 13.35 43.76
N VAL A 141 7.72 12.03 43.68
CA VAL A 141 8.92 11.22 43.91
C VAL A 141 9.28 10.32 42.71
N GLY A 142 8.41 10.22 41.73
CA GLY A 142 8.67 9.50 40.47
C GLY A 142 7.60 9.75 39.41
N GLN A 143 8.00 9.75 38.16
CA GLN A 143 7.09 9.83 37.03
C GLN A 143 7.72 9.17 35.81
N GLY A 144 6.88 8.70 34.88
CA GLY A 144 7.36 8.07 33.68
C GLY A 144 6.24 7.43 32.86
N SER A 145 6.61 6.47 32.04
CA SER A 145 5.67 5.66 31.29
C SER A 145 5.99 4.18 31.49
N PHE A 146 4.95 3.37 31.61
CA PHE A 146 5.06 1.91 31.49
C PHE A 146 5.10 1.53 30.03
N GLU A 147 5.82 0.48 29.67
CA GLU A 147 5.75 -0.11 28.33
C GLU A 147 4.39 -0.83 28.12
N ASN A 148 3.93 -0.92 26.88
CA ASN A 148 2.71 -1.68 26.57
C ASN A 148 2.99 -3.19 26.55
N LYS A 149 3.34 -3.72 27.73
CA LYS A 149 3.65 -5.13 27.98
C LYS A 149 2.82 -5.64 29.14
N LYS A 150 2.62 -6.96 29.21
CA LYS A 150 1.86 -7.61 30.29
C LYS A 150 2.30 -7.15 31.68
N GLU A 151 3.61 -7.05 31.90
CA GLU A 151 4.19 -6.46 33.11
C GLU A 151 5.37 -5.55 32.76
N THR A 152 5.52 -4.49 33.54
CA THR A 152 6.59 -3.50 33.35
C THR A 152 7.18 -3.16 34.71
N TYR A 153 8.50 -3.14 34.75
CA TYR A 153 9.26 -2.69 35.94
C TYR A 153 9.86 -1.32 35.67
N VAL A 154 9.91 -0.47 36.69
CA VAL A 154 10.55 0.84 36.59
C VAL A 154 11.32 1.12 37.90
N ASN A 155 12.48 1.76 37.79
CA ASN A 155 13.24 2.23 38.94
C ASN A 155 12.93 3.72 39.18
N LEU A 156 12.87 4.10 40.45
CA LEU A 156 12.86 5.51 40.87
C LEU A 156 14.30 6.01 40.95
N ASP A 157 14.51 7.30 40.69
CA ASP A 157 15.84 7.92 40.72
C ASP A 157 16.50 7.81 42.09
N GLU A 158 15.68 7.91 43.12
CA GLU A 158 16.15 7.81 44.52
C GLU A 158 15.29 6.85 45.33
N LYS A 159 15.87 6.31 46.42
CA LYS A 159 15.14 5.49 47.36
C LYS A 159 14.16 6.36 48.15
N VAL A 160 12.90 6.01 48.08
CA VAL A 160 11.78 6.70 48.73
C VAL A 160 11.43 6.00 50.05
N THR A 161 11.17 6.77 51.11
CA THR A 161 10.63 6.22 52.38
C THR A 161 9.35 6.96 52.73
N ALA A 162 8.24 6.25 52.81
CA ALA A 162 6.93 6.84 53.06
C ALA A 162 5.98 5.81 53.69
N GLN A 163 4.94 6.28 54.40
CA GLN A 163 3.79 5.46 54.80
C GLN A 163 2.64 5.65 53.82
N TYR A 164 2.46 6.86 53.28
CA TYR A 164 1.34 7.20 52.40
C TYR A 164 1.83 7.52 51.00
N VAL A 165 1.25 6.86 50.01
CA VAL A 165 1.60 7.00 48.62
C VAL A 165 0.35 7.25 47.77
N ARG A 166 0.45 8.15 46.78
CA ARG A 166 -0.52 8.28 45.71
C ARG A 166 0.12 7.84 44.42
N ILE A 167 -0.54 6.91 43.74
CA ILE A 167 -0.25 6.51 42.38
C ILE A 167 -1.24 7.26 41.48
N GLU A 168 -0.74 8.07 40.56
CA GLU A 168 -1.55 8.78 39.60
C GLU A 168 -1.33 8.13 38.21
N PHE A 169 -2.36 7.53 37.68
CA PHE A 169 -2.40 7.08 36.29
C PHE A 169 -2.79 8.27 35.40
N VAL A 170 -1.91 8.67 34.51
CA VAL A 170 -2.00 9.94 33.77
C VAL A 170 -2.74 9.77 32.43
N ASP A 171 -2.48 8.69 31.72
CA ASP A 171 -3.09 8.32 30.43
C ASP A 171 -2.95 6.82 30.20
N CYS A 172 -3.52 6.33 29.08
CA CYS A 172 -3.42 4.94 28.65
C CYS A 172 -2.96 4.82 27.19
N TYR A 173 -2.60 3.61 26.81
CA TYR A 173 -2.42 3.24 25.42
C TYR A 173 -3.78 3.18 24.73
N GLU A 174 -3.80 3.47 23.43
CA GLU A 174 -5.01 3.30 22.59
C GLU A 174 -5.51 1.85 22.70
N PRO A 175 -6.82 1.66 22.86
CA PRO A 175 -7.40 0.31 22.85
C PRO A 175 -7.13 -0.43 21.55
N SER A 176 -6.88 -1.73 21.63
CA SER A 176 -6.68 -2.58 20.46
C SER A 176 -8.00 -2.96 19.73
N ALA A 177 -9.16 -2.51 20.21
CA ALA A 177 -10.46 -2.78 19.61
C ALA A 177 -11.27 -1.49 19.44
N ALA A 178 -11.95 -1.36 18.32
CA ALA A 178 -12.86 -0.24 18.05
C ALA A 178 -14.03 -0.20 19.06
N ASN A 179 -14.52 1.00 19.37
CA ASN A 179 -15.64 1.25 20.30
C ASN A 179 -15.40 0.88 21.77
N VAL A 180 -14.15 0.75 22.18
CA VAL A 180 -13.76 0.56 23.57
C VAL A 180 -13.31 1.89 24.18
N SER A 181 -13.68 2.16 25.43
CA SER A 181 -13.32 3.43 26.08
C SER A 181 -11.81 3.54 26.30
N LYS A 182 -11.27 4.68 25.93
CA LYS A 182 -9.87 5.08 26.19
C LYS A 182 -9.69 5.91 27.46
N ASP A 183 -10.75 6.04 28.27
CA ASP A 183 -10.70 6.78 29.54
C ASP A 183 -10.58 5.84 30.76
N VAL A 184 -10.41 4.55 30.53
CA VAL A 184 -10.34 3.56 31.62
C VAL A 184 -8.91 3.19 31.97
N ALA A 185 -8.66 2.99 33.27
CA ALA A 185 -7.43 2.43 33.80
C ALA A 185 -7.69 1.07 34.45
N CYS A 186 -6.88 0.09 34.09
CA CYS A 186 -6.89 -1.24 34.70
C CYS A 186 -5.50 -1.61 35.21
N CYS A 187 -5.47 -2.35 36.31
CA CYS A 187 -4.23 -2.87 36.87
C CYS A 187 -4.52 -4.15 37.64
N SER A 188 -3.88 -5.26 37.29
CA SER A 188 -3.99 -6.50 38.05
C SER A 188 -3.16 -6.44 39.31
N GLU A 189 -1.88 -6.08 39.19
CA GLU A 189 -0.96 -5.97 40.32
C GLU A 189 -0.09 -4.73 40.20
N PHE A 190 0.17 -4.09 41.35
CA PHE A 190 1.12 -2.99 41.44
C PHE A 190 2.03 -3.22 42.65
N ASP A 191 3.28 -3.51 42.39
CA ASP A 191 4.23 -3.86 43.42
C ASP A 191 5.26 -2.77 43.68
N PHE A 192 5.71 -2.68 44.96
CA PHE A 192 6.82 -1.86 45.38
C PHE A 192 7.96 -2.75 45.85
N PHE A 193 9.20 -2.40 45.51
CA PHE A 193 10.39 -3.15 45.91
C PHE A 193 11.43 -2.24 46.56
N GLU A 194 12.16 -2.78 47.56
CA GLU A 194 13.24 -2.06 48.24
C GLU A 194 14.52 -1.93 47.42
N ASP A 195 14.74 -2.88 46.50
CA ASP A 195 15.85 -2.93 45.55
C ASP A 195 15.37 -2.51 44.13
N THR A 196 16.33 -2.33 43.24
CA THR A 196 16.09 -1.90 41.89
C THR A 196 16.08 -3.10 40.94
N ALA A 197 15.29 -3.00 39.88
CA ALA A 197 15.47 -3.82 38.69
C ALA A 197 16.82 -3.48 38.07
N THR A 198 17.53 -4.50 37.58
CA THR A 198 18.66 -4.29 36.69
C THR A 198 18.16 -4.40 35.28
N PHE A 199 18.21 -3.29 34.57
CA PHE A 199 17.97 -3.31 33.14
C PHE A 199 19.30 -3.59 32.44
N PRO A 200 19.31 -4.38 31.35
CA PRO A 200 20.51 -4.52 30.55
C PRO A 200 21.00 -3.12 30.19
N VAL A 201 22.29 -2.90 30.29
CA VAL A 201 22.92 -1.74 29.64
C VAL A 201 22.82 -2.04 28.14
N VAL A 202 21.68 -1.74 27.58
CA VAL A 202 21.49 -1.73 26.13
C VAL A 202 22.45 -0.66 25.66
N ASP A 203 23.40 -1.07 24.83
CA ASP A 203 24.07 -0.11 23.96
C ASP A 203 22.92 0.63 23.31
N ASN A 204 22.70 1.90 23.67
CA ASN A 204 21.45 2.63 23.36
C ASN A 204 21.29 2.92 21.86
N ALA A 205 22.25 2.52 21.04
CA ALA A 205 22.16 2.60 19.60
C ALA A 205 21.17 1.53 19.11
N THR A 206 20.00 1.97 18.72
CA THR A 206 18.99 1.13 18.06
C THR A 206 19.02 1.30 16.54
N GLN A 207 19.85 2.24 16.07
CA GLN A 207 19.93 2.66 14.67
C GLN A 207 21.39 2.82 14.25
N LEU A 208 21.64 2.58 12.97
CA LEU A 208 22.83 3.05 12.28
C LEU A 208 22.45 4.32 11.52
N LYS A 209 23.16 5.41 11.76
CA LYS A 209 22.98 6.70 11.10
C LYS A 209 24.26 7.14 10.43
N THR A 210 24.18 7.71 9.26
CA THR A 210 25.35 8.17 8.50
C THR A 210 26.20 9.14 9.31
N SER A 211 25.57 10.08 10.02
CA SER A 211 26.27 11.08 10.85
C SER A 211 27.06 10.49 12.02
N GLU A 212 26.79 9.25 12.40
CA GLU A 212 27.45 8.53 13.49
C GLU A 212 28.48 7.50 13.00
N MET A 213 28.69 7.38 11.69
CA MET A 213 29.60 6.43 11.07
C MET A 213 30.78 7.15 10.42
N LYS A 214 31.92 6.44 10.31
CA LYS A 214 33.10 6.96 9.64
C LYS A 214 33.32 6.22 8.35
N VAL A 215 33.64 6.97 7.31
CA VAL A 215 34.07 6.38 6.03
C VAL A 215 35.46 5.76 6.20
N GLN A 216 35.59 4.52 5.76
CA GLN A 216 36.84 3.76 5.77
C GLN A 216 37.63 4.07 4.50
N GLY A 217 38.67 4.86 4.66
CA GLY A 217 39.52 5.27 3.55
C GLY A 217 38.89 6.31 2.63
N GLU A 218 39.36 6.38 1.38
CA GLU A 218 38.82 7.29 0.38
C GLU A 218 37.68 6.62 -0.41
N PRO A 219 36.62 7.35 -0.75
CA PRO A 219 35.57 6.84 -1.60
C PRO A 219 36.12 6.35 -2.95
N GLN A 220 35.57 5.27 -3.45
CA GLN A 220 36.03 4.67 -4.70
C GLN A 220 35.12 5.10 -5.86
N LEU A 221 35.71 5.75 -6.86
CA LEU A 221 35.03 6.08 -8.11
C LEU A 221 35.48 5.12 -9.22
N THR A 222 34.53 4.45 -9.85
CA THR A 222 34.75 3.62 -11.03
C THR A 222 33.85 4.08 -12.16
N GLU A 223 34.25 3.79 -13.40
CA GLU A 223 33.42 4.05 -14.58
C GLU A 223 33.49 2.85 -15.50
N LYS A 224 32.30 2.39 -15.91
CA LYS A 224 32.17 1.28 -16.85
C LYS A 224 30.93 1.51 -17.72
N ASP A 225 31.10 1.37 -19.03
CA ASP A 225 30.02 1.48 -20.04
C ASP A 225 29.19 2.78 -19.92
N GLY A 226 29.85 3.90 -19.57
CA GLY A 226 29.20 5.20 -19.35
C GLY A 226 28.48 5.34 -18.01
N VAL A 227 28.55 4.34 -17.12
CA VAL A 227 28.02 4.41 -15.76
C VAL A 227 29.16 4.72 -14.79
N LYS A 228 29.02 5.82 -14.06
CA LYS A 228 29.90 6.18 -12.94
C LYS A 228 29.34 5.61 -11.65
N THR A 229 30.16 4.89 -10.91
CA THR A 229 29.81 4.31 -9.60
C THR A 229 30.74 4.87 -8.53
N LEU A 230 30.14 5.54 -7.55
CA LEU A 230 30.84 6.05 -6.37
C LEU A 230 30.46 5.20 -5.16
N THR A 231 31.44 4.58 -4.50
CA THR A 231 31.22 3.72 -3.35
C THR A 231 31.90 4.28 -2.12
N PHE A 232 31.11 4.50 -1.08
CA PHE A 232 31.57 4.77 0.29
C PHE A 232 31.53 3.48 1.09
N THR A 233 32.65 3.10 1.70
CA THR A 233 32.66 1.99 2.66
C THR A 233 32.77 2.58 4.06
N PHE A 234 31.92 2.19 4.99
CA PHE A 234 31.96 2.65 6.37
C PHE A 234 32.70 1.69 7.27
N GLU A 235 33.38 2.23 8.31
CA GLU A 235 33.94 1.39 9.38
C GLU A 235 32.83 0.58 10.05
N PRO A 236 33.09 -0.70 10.41
CA PRO A 236 32.07 -1.52 11.08
C PRO A 236 31.54 -0.87 12.33
N LYS A 237 30.20 -0.86 12.48
CA LYS A 237 29.52 -0.32 13.65
C LYS A 237 28.72 -1.40 14.36
N ARG A 238 28.91 -1.51 15.68
CA ARG A 238 28.16 -2.46 16.50
C ARG A 238 26.86 -1.86 17.00
N VAL A 239 25.74 -2.55 16.73
CA VAL A 239 24.40 -2.20 17.18
C VAL A 239 23.70 -3.47 17.66
N ARG A 240 23.12 -3.45 18.88
CA ARG A 240 22.43 -4.61 19.48
C ARG A 240 23.24 -5.92 19.42
N GLY A 241 24.55 -5.82 19.59
CA GLY A 241 25.45 -6.98 19.59
C GLY A 241 25.81 -7.53 18.20
N VAL A 242 25.38 -6.90 17.13
CA VAL A 242 25.71 -7.24 15.73
C VAL A 242 26.67 -6.21 15.15
N ASP A 243 27.69 -6.67 14.45
CA ASP A 243 28.68 -5.84 13.76
C ASP A 243 28.25 -5.64 12.30
N TYR A 244 27.74 -4.46 11.98
CA TYR A 244 27.28 -4.09 10.64
C TYR A 244 28.40 -3.41 9.85
N THR A 245 28.60 -3.83 8.63
CA THR A 245 29.42 -3.16 7.61
C THR A 245 28.52 -2.69 6.50
N ILE A 246 28.54 -1.39 6.20
CA ILE A 246 27.71 -0.74 5.21
C ILE A 246 28.57 -0.22 4.08
N LYS A 247 28.11 -0.41 2.85
CA LYS A 247 28.57 0.35 1.69
C LYS A 247 27.40 1.13 1.13
N GLU A 248 27.63 2.39 0.88
CA GLU A 248 26.71 3.22 0.12
C GLU A 248 27.22 3.30 -1.32
N VAL A 249 26.41 2.90 -2.25
CA VAL A 249 26.73 2.83 -3.68
C VAL A 249 25.85 3.81 -4.44
N ILE A 250 26.47 4.79 -5.09
CA ILE A 250 25.76 5.78 -5.90
C ILE A 250 26.17 5.58 -7.36
N THR A 251 25.18 5.48 -8.24
CA THR A 251 25.39 5.29 -9.67
C THR A 251 24.72 6.40 -10.47
N MET A 252 25.37 6.80 -11.56
CA MET A 252 24.83 7.75 -12.54
C MET A 252 25.34 7.40 -13.92
N LYS A 253 24.45 7.26 -14.89
CA LYS A 253 24.84 7.05 -16.29
C LYS A 253 25.03 8.38 -17.00
N ASP A 254 25.97 8.43 -17.92
CA ASP A 254 26.21 9.64 -18.72
C ASP A 254 24.97 9.99 -19.56
N GLY A 255 24.50 11.22 -19.38
CA GLY A 255 23.30 11.75 -20.03
C GLY A 255 22.03 11.70 -19.18
N ASP A 256 22.01 10.95 -18.08
CA ASP A 256 20.88 10.92 -17.16
C ASP A 256 20.80 12.20 -16.33
N SER A 257 19.55 12.63 -16.04
CA SER A 257 19.26 13.71 -15.10
C SER A 257 18.99 13.21 -13.68
N PHE A 258 19.25 11.95 -13.42
CA PHE A 258 19.01 11.29 -12.12
C PHE A 258 20.19 10.38 -11.75
N MET A 259 20.27 10.09 -10.47
CA MET A 259 21.19 9.10 -9.90
C MET A 259 20.42 8.07 -9.09
N ARG A 260 21.04 6.91 -8.90
CA ARG A 260 20.53 5.84 -8.03
C ARG A 260 21.45 5.68 -6.83
N LYS A 261 20.87 5.26 -5.72
CA LYS A 261 21.61 4.96 -4.50
C LYS A 261 21.04 3.72 -3.83
N HIS A 262 21.89 2.76 -3.50
CA HIS A 262 21.54 1.63 -2.66
C HIS A 262 22.59 1.38 -1.56
N LEU A 263 22.24 0.53 -0.63
CA LEU A 263 23.11 0.09 0.45
C LEU A 263 23.41 -1.40 0.30
N ASP A 264 24.71 -1.74 0.31
CA ASP A 264 25.18 -3.09 0.58
C ASP A 264 25.38 -3.25 2.07
N ILE A 265 24.60 -4.08 2.71
CA ILE A 265 24.62 -4.33 4.16
C ILE A 265 25.19 -5.72 4.39
N SER A 266 26.18 -5.84 5.27
CA SER A 266 26.71 -7.13 5.69
C SER A 266 26.97 -7.14 7.18
N VAL A 267 26.97 -8.35 7.78
CA VAL A 267 27.20 -8.53 9.22
C VAL A 267 28.31 -9.55 9.47
N GLY A 268 28.85 -9.55 10.69
CA GLY A 268 29.88 -10.47 11.10
C GLY A 268 29.46 -11.93 10.99
N GLU A 269 30.43 -12.83 10.85
CA GLU A 269 30.19 -14.26 10.73
C GLU A 269 29.34 -14.81 11.89
N GLY A 270 28.30 -15.55 11.58
CA GLY A 270 27.37 -16.13 12.55
C GLY A 270 26.40 -15.14 13.19
N GLN A 271 26.32 -13.89 12.72
CA GLN A 271 25.43 -12.87 13.29
C GLN A 271 24.14 -12.66 12.49
N ALA A 272 23.97 -13.30 11.35
CA ALA A 272 22.86 -13.08 10.41
C ALA A 272 21.48 -13.21 11.06
N GLU A 273 21.25 -14.23 11.90
CA GLU A 273 19.97 -14.46 12.57
C GLU A 273 19.65 -13.38 13.62
N LYS A 274 20.68 -12.77 14.23
CA LYS A 274 20.53 -11.68 15.20
C LYS A 274 20.41 -10.31 14.55
N ALA A 275 20.77 -10.20 13.28
CA ALA A 275 20.74 -8.96 12.51
C ALA A 275 19.35 -8.68 12.00
N LYS A 276 18.43 -8.31 12.90
CA LYS A 276 17.04 -7.99 12.57
C LYS A 276 16.90 -6.53 12.25
N ILE A 277 16.42 -6.23 11.05
CA ILE A 277 16.19 -4.88 10.56
C ILE A 277 14.69 -4.60 10.52
N ASP A 278 14.27 -3.48 11.09
CA ASP A 278 12.90 -2.99 11.04
C ASP A 278 12.63 -2.36 9.67
N TYR A 279 13.21 -1.19 9.45
CA TYR A 279 13.13 -0.50 8.18
C TYR A 279 14.48 0.17 7.84
N ILE A 280 14.63 0.54 6.60
CA ILE A 280 15.77 1.29 6.09
C ILE A 280 15.25 2.57 5.45
N ASP A 281 15.65 3.74 6.00
CA ASP A 281 15.52 4.99 5.29
C ASP A 281 16.72 5.08 4.34
N LEU A 282 16.45 5.01 3.05
CA LEU A 282 17.47 5.16 1.99
C LEU A 282 17.85 6.63 1.80
N GLU A 283 16.95 7.52 2.18
CA GLU A 283 17.11 8.96 2.31
C GLU A 283 16.34 9.43 3.54
N ASN A 284 16.91 10.37 4.29
CA ASN A 284 16.24 11.00 5.41
C ASN A 284 16.74 12.44 5.54
N MET A 285 16.01 13.41 4.97
CA MET A 285 16.45 14.78 4.82
C MET A 285 15.63 15.75 5.66
N ASN A 286 16.31 16.67 6.34
CA ASN A 286 15.66 17.81 6.96
C ASN A 286 15.55 18.94 5.95
N ILE A 287 14.32 19.29 5.53
CA ILE A 287 14.02 20.34 4.57
C ILE A 287 13.53 21.65 5.23
N ALA A 288 13.55 21.74 6.57
CA ALA A 288 12.96 22.86 7.34
C ALA A 288 13.59 24.22 7.07
N GLN A 289 14.82 24.25 6.58
CA GLN A 289 15.58 25.50 6.40
C GLN A 289 15.88 25.79 4.92
N THR A 290 15.13 25.20 4.02
CA THR A 290 15.26 25.53 2.60
C THR A 290 14.62 26.90 2.32
N ASP A 291 15.08 27.56 1.27
CA ASP A 291 14.48 28.82 0.76
C ASP A 291 13.19 28.58 -0.05
N LEU A 292 12.71 27.35 -0.09
CA LEU A 292 11.55 26.92 -0.86
C LEU A 292 10.24 27.37 -0.23
N LYS A 293 9.30 27.73 -1.06
CA LYS A 293 7.93 28.06 -0.64
C LYS A 293 7.09 26.79 -0.54
N GLN A 294 6.00 26.84 0.20
CA GLN A 294 5.12 25.68 0.41
C GLN A 294 4.59 25.07 -0.91
N ASN A 295 4.40 25.85 -1.95
CA ASN A 295 3.99 25.39 -3.26
C ASN A 295 5.14 24.81 -4.13
N GLU A 296 6.36 24.77 -3.60
CA GLU A 296 7.52 24.14 -4.25
C GLU A 296 7.81 22.75 -3.65
N TYR A 297 6.89 22.22 -2.83
CA TYR A 297 6.90 20.85 -2.32
C TYR A 297 5.67 20.11 -2.81
N TRP A 298 5.83 18.82 -3.04
CA TRP A 298 4.70 17.94 -3.24
C TRP A 298 4.98 16.58 -2.61
N THR A 299 4.01 16.02 -1.93
CA THR A 299 3.97 14.66 -1.41
C THR A 299 2.53 14.19 -1.45
N ILE A 300 2.32 12.90 -1.68
CA ILE A 300 0.97 12.36 -1.63
C ILE A 300 0.36 12.51 -0.24
N SER A 301 -0.94 12.73 -0.19
CA SER A 301 -1.68 12.87 1.08
C SER A 301 -1.90 11.53 1.75
N ASP A 302 -1.84 11.51 3.08
CA ASP A 302 -2.19 10.35 3.90
C ASP A 302 -3.72 10.09 3.97
N THR A 303 -4.54 10.98 3.38
CA THR A 303 -6.01 10.92 3.52
C THR A 303 -6.72 9.98 2.55
N MET A 304 -5.99 9.20 1.79
CA MET A 304 -6.54 8.25 0.81
C MET A 304 -7.38 7.13 1.45
N ALA A 305 -7.12 6.82 2.72
CA ALA A 305 -7.79 5.75 3.47
C ALA A 305 -9.31 5.95 3.67
N ASP A 306 -9.79 7.18 3.62
CA ASP A 306 -11.18 7.51 3.95
C ASP A 306 -12.08 7.73 2.73
N ASN A 307 -11.58 7.43 1.51
CA ASN A 307 -12.38 7.67 0.32
C ASN A 307 -13.44 6.56 0.13
N PRO A 308 -14.74 6.90 0.20
CA PRO A 308 -15.82 5.95 0.00
C PRO A 308 -15.87 5.34 -1.41
N ASP A 309 -15.29 6.01 -2.40
CA ASP A 309 -15.28 5.56 -3.80
C ASP A 309 -14.24 4.46 -4.07
N MET A 310 -13.40 4.15 -3.09
CA MET A 310 -12.36 3.12 -3.19
C MET A 310 -12.88 1.70 -2.90
N GLY A 311 -14.16 1.42 -3.16
CA GLY A 311 -14.72 0.07 -3.14
C GLY A 311 -14.58 -0.70 -1.82
N GLY A 312 -14.45 0.02 -0.68
CA GLY A 312 -14.26 -0.60 0.63
C GLY A 312 -12.80 -0.96 0.95
N MET A 313 -11.87 -0.61 0.09
CA MET A 313 -10.43 -0.67 0.40
C MET A 313 -10.09 0.41 1.42
N LYS A 314 -10.09 0.02 2.67
CA LYS A 314 -9.63 0.86 3.78
C LYS A 314 -8.18 0.49 4.07
N GLY A 315 -7.27 1.38 3.77
CA GLY A 315 -5.89 1.16 4.14
C GLY A 315 -5.00 2.31 3.72
N ASP A 316 -4.08 2.66 4.56
CA ASP A 316 -3.08 3.71 4.38
C ASP A 316 -1.99 3.28 3.38
N TYR A 317 -2.25 2.28 2.52
CA TYR A 317 -1.20 1.65 1.72
C TYR A 317 -1.22 2.02 0.24
N LEU A 318 -2.30 2.62 -0.24
CA LEU A 318 -2.43 2.98 -1.66
C LEU A 318 -1.48 4.11 -2.09
N GLU A 319 -0.96 4.87 -1.14
CA GLU A 319 0.05 5.88 -1.36
C GLU A 319 1.49 5.34 -1.41
N LEU A 320 1.72 4.06 -1.13
CA LEU A 320 3.04 3.47 -1.22
C LEU A 320 3.61 3.61 -2.63
N GLY A 321 4.93 3.73 -2.71
CA GLY A 321 5.65 3.84 -3.97
C GLY A 321 5.40 5.11 -4.75
N GLN A 322 4.80 6.15 -4.19
CA GLN A 322 4.70 7.44 -4.87
C GLN A 322 6.02 8.24 -4.70
N PRO A 323 6.43 9.05 -5.67
CA PRO A 323 7.54 9.96 -5.47
C PRO A 323 7.18 11.08 -4.51
N TYR A 324 8.16 11.88 -4.09
CA TYR A 324 7.93 13.21 -3.58
C TYR A 324 8.81 14.23 -4.31
N TYR A 325 8.35 15.49 -4.35
CA TYR A 325 9.05 16.57 -5.04
C TYR A 325 9.47 17.67 -4.06
N VAL A 326 10.69 18.18 -4.23
CA VAL A 326 11.21 19.33 -3.47
C VAL A 326 11.93 20.27 -4.43
N GLY A 327 11.34 21.40 -4.70
CA GLY A 327 11.85 22.35 -5.69
C GLY A 327 11.93 21.74 -7.09
N ALA A 328 13.09 21.82 -7.71
CA ALA A 328 13.32 21.22 -9.03
C ALA A 328 13.95 19.83 -8.92
N MET A 329 13.50 19.02 -7.99
CA MET A 329 14.01 17.67 -7.82
C MET A 329 12.86 16.71 -7.45
N TYR A 330 13.03 15.41 -7.81
CA TYR A 330 12.13 14.33 -7.44
C TYR A 330 12.91 13.21 -6.77
N TRP A 331 12.25 12.50 -5.84
CA TRP A 331 12.80 11.38 -5.08
C TRP A 331 11.82 10.23 -5.05
N GLY A 332 12.34 9.01 -5.03
CA GLY A 332 11.59 7.79 -4.83
C GLY A 332 12.50 6.58 -4.76
N CYS A 333 11.92 5.41 -4.86
CA CYS A 333 12.62 4.14 -4.83
C CYS A 333 12.16 3.26 -6.00
N GLU A 334 13.08 2.57 -6.65
CA GLU A 334 12.78 1.63 -7.74
C GLU A 334 12.12 0.33 -7.23
N PHE A 335 11.29 0.49 -6.20
CA PHE A 335 10.44 -0.55 -5.63
C PHE A 335 9.06 0.05 -5.29
N PRO A 336 7.94 -0.57 -5.70
CA PRO A 336 6.62 0.04 -5.62
C PRO A 336 6.01 0.11 -4.21
N GLU A 337 6.61 -0.55 -3.22
CA GLU A 337 6.03 -0.68 -1.88
C GLU A 337 6.84 0.04 -0.79
N THR A 338 7.47 1.15 -1.15
CA THR A 338 8.18 2.03 -0.20
C THR A 338 7.32 3.20 0.26
N GLU A 339 7.52 3.66 1.49
CA GLU A 339 6.93 4.90 1.97
C GLU A 339 7.87 6.07 1.65
N ASN A 340 7.51 6.87 0.63
CA ASN A 340 8.29 8.02 0.19
C ASN A 340 7.48 9.28 0.47
N LYS A 341 7.85 10.06 1.48
CA LYS A 341 6.99 11.16 1.95
C LYS A 341 7.77 12.34 2.50
N ILE A 342 7.05 13.47 2.54
CA ILE A 342 7.42 14.63 3.33
C ILE A 342 6.47 14.70 4.53
N LYS A 343 7.00 14.56 5.75
CA LYS A 343 6.24 14.72 7.00
C LYS A 343 6.83 15.88 7.82
N GLY A 344 6.11 16.97 7.90
CA GLY A 344 6.58 18.21 8.56
C GLY A 344 7.79 18.80 7.85
N SER A 345 8.93 18.84 8.53
CA SER A 345 10.20 19.32 7.98
C SER A 345 11.13 18.19 7.51
N ASN A 346 10.66 16.97 7.52
CA ASN A 346 11.47 15.82 7.15
C ASN A 346 10.93 15.14 5.91
N SER A 347 11.81 14.76 4.98
CA SER A 347 11.49 13.90 3.85
C SER A 347 12.29 12.61 3.95
N PHE A 348 11.69 11.50 3.53
CA PHE A 348 12.34 10.21 3.60
C PHE A 348 11.86 9.25 2.51
N ILE A 349 12.73 8.29 2.20
CA ILE A 349 12.44 7.11 1.40
C ILE A 349 12.63 5.91 2.30
N ARG A 350 11.55 5.22 2.66
CA ARG A 350 11.56 4.14 3.64
C ARG A 350 11.16 2.80 3.04
N TYR A 351 12.05 1.85 3.16
CA TYR A 351 11.84 0.46 2.83
C TYR A 351 11.64 -0.37 4.10
N TYR A 352 10.51 -1.07 4.18
CA TYR A 352 10.18 -1.93 5.32
C TYR A 352 10.71 -3.34 5.10
N TYR A 353 11.67 -3.77 5.91
CA TYR A 353 12.31 -5.07 5.78
C TYR A 353 11.73 -6.12 6.75
N GLY A 354 11.68 -5.85 8.04
CA GLY A 354 10.96 -6.62 9.07
C GLY A 354 11.49 -8.02 9.38
N LYS A 355 12.68 -8.38 8.90
CA LYS A 355 13.24 -9.73 9.04
C LYS A 355 14.72 -9.71 9.42
N SER A 356 15.30 -10.88 9.67
CA SER A 356 16.74 -11.01 9.88
C SER A 356 17.48 -11.13 8.56
N LEU A 357 18.79 -10.91 8.57
CA LEU A 357 19.66 -11.13 7.42
C LEU A 357 20.02 -12.62 7.20
N LYS A 358 19.31 -13.53 7.83
CA LYS A 358 19.46 -14.95 7.59
C LYS A 358 18.82 -15.33 6.26
N SER A 359 19.59 -15.98 5.40
CA SER A 359 19.11 -16.47 4.11
C SER A 359 18.39 -17.79 4.33
N ASP A 360 17.08 -17.75 4.44
CA ASP A 360 16.21 -18.91 4.56
C ASP A 360 14.86 -18.73 3.84
N ASP A 361 14.81 -17.87 2.82
CA ASP A 361 13.63 -17.71 1.99
C ASP A 361 13.30 -19.05 1.33
N LYS A 362 12.03 -19.46 1.43
CA LYS A 362 11.51 -20.70 0.87
C LYS A 362 10.90 -20.51 -0.51
N PHE A 363 10.91 -19.29 -1.03
CA PHE A 363 10.43 -19.02 -2.36
C PHE A 363 11.48 -19.49 -3.38
N GLU A 364 11.11 -20.43 -4.24
CA GLU A 364 12.04 -21.17 -5.10
C GLU A 364 12.77 -20.27 -6.12
N TYR A 365 12.17 -19.15 -6.51
CA TYR A 365 12.70 -18.27 -7.56
C TYR A 365 13.55 -17.12 -7.00
N ASN A 366 13.47 -16.87 -5.72
CA ASN A 366 14.31 -15.86 -5.10
C ASN A 366 15.72 -16.45 -4.89
N GLU A 367 16.72 -15.92 -5.61
CA GLU A 367 18.13 -16.28 -5.37
C GLU A 367 18.57 -15.93 -3.94
N GLY A 368 17.75 -15.12 -3.24
CA GLY A 368 17.91 -14.72 -1.85
C GLY A 368 19.19 -13.91 -1.64
N ASN A 369 19.19 -13.17 -0.56
CA ASN A 369 20.42 -12.57 -0.10
C ASN A 369 21.36 -13.66 0.43
N GLU A 370 22.68 -13.53 0.16
CA GLU A 370 23.66 -14.37 0.85
C GLU A 370 23.48 -14.22 2.36
N ASN A 371 23.59 -15.34 3.09
CA ASN A 371 23.44 -15.33 4.55
C ASN A 371 24.29 -14.24 5.23
N GLY A 372 23.65 -13.31 5.89
CA GLY A 372 24.28 -12.15 6.54
C GLY A 372 24.59 -10.98 5.62
N LYS A 373 24.03 -10.94 4.40
CA LYS A 373 24.18 -9.84 3.46
C LYS A 373 22.84 -9.48 2.83
N MET A 374 22.69 -8.22 2.46
CA MET A 374 21.58 -7.76 1.59
C MET A 374 22.05 -6.54 0.80
N THR A 375 21.48 -6.36 -0.38
CA THR A 375 21.47 -5.11 -1.14
C THR A 375 20.07 -4.54 -1.12
N THR A 376 19.93 -3.27 -0.81
CA THR A 376 18.61 -2.62 -0.82
C THR A 376 18.17 -2.30 -2.24
N TRP A 377 16.89 -1.99 -2.42
CA TRP A 377 16.40 -1.36 -3.62
C TRP A 377 17.06 0.00 -3.86
N ASP A 378 17.11 0.43 -5.12
CA ASP A 378 17.69 1.72 -5.51
C ASP A 378 16.75 2.87 -5.15
N ALA A 379 17.19 3.77 -4.28
CA ALA A 379 16.61 5.10 -4.17
C ALA A 379 17.02 5.93 -5.38
N VAL A 380 16.11 6.71 -5.91
CA VAL A 380 16.32 7.59 -7.07
C VAL A 380 16.21 9.04 -6.65
N VAL A 381 17.18 9.83 -7.10
CA VAL A 381 17.17 11.28 -6.95
C VAL A 381 17.39 11.91 -8.32
N GLY A 382 16.37 12.63 -8.80
CA GLY A 382 16.41 13.25 -10.11
C GLY A 382 16.29 14.76 -10.07
N ALA A 383 16.87 15.41 -11.07
CA ALA A 383 16.84 16.84 -11.26
C ALA A 383 15.87 17.22 -12.38
N ALA A 384 14.93 18.11 -12.08
CA ALA A 384 13.99 18.64 -13.05
C ALA A 384 14.46 19.97 -13.66
N ARG A 385 13.94 20.26 -14.85
CA ARG A 385 14.27 21.50 -15.60
C ARG A 385 13.72 22.77 -14.95
N SER A 386 12.75 22.66 -14.04
CA SER A 386 12.11 23.79 -13.36
C SER A 386 11.60 23.38 -11.97
N ARG A 387 11.31 24.39 -11.13
CA ARG A 387 10.58 24.23 -9.85
C ARG A 387 9.05 24.20 -10.02
N ASP A 388 8.57 24.37 -11.23
CA ASP A 388 7.16 24.26 -11.53
C ASP A 388 6.72 22.80 -11.41
N TYR A 389 5.66 22.54 -10.66
CA TYR A 389 5.17 21.20 -10.39
C TYR A 389 4.93 20.38 -11.67
N SER A 390 4.29 20.97 -12.67
CA SER A 390 3.98 20.28 -13.92
C SER A 390 5.23 19.92 -14.73
N VAL A 391 6.28 20.71 -14.62
CA VAL A 391 7.57 20.42 -15.25
C VAL A 391 8.31 19.34 -14.47
N THR A 392 8.31 19.41 -13.13
CA THR A 392 8.92 18.37 -12.29
C THR A 392 8.23 17.01 -12.49
N GLN A 393 6.91 17.00 -12.55
CA GLN A 393 6.13 15.80 -12.84
C GLN A 393 6.46 15.20 -14.21
N ARG A 394 6.55 16.05 -15.23
CA ARG A 394 6.93 15.59 -16.59
C ARG A 394 8.33 15.01 -16.63
N ASP A 395 9.29 15.65 -15.99
CA ASP A 395 10.67 15.17 -15.95
C ASP A 395 10.78 13.87 -15.15
N PHE A 396 9.95 13.72 -14.12
CA PHE A 396 9.78 12.45 -13.42
C PHE A 396 9.16 11.39 -14.32
N TYR A 397 8.15 11.72 -15.13
CA TYR A 397 7.56 10.78 -16.08
C TYR A 397 8.56 10.37 -17.18
N GLU A 398 9.38 11.29 -17.67
CA GLU A 398 10.48 10.98 -18.60
C GLU A 398 11.47 9.98 -17.98
N TYR A 399 11.77 10.12 -16.67
CA TYR A 399 12.57 9.13 -15.96
C TYR A 399 11.85 7.76 -15.88
N ILE A 400 10.59 7.71 -15.48
CA ILE A 400 9.81 6.46 -15.43
C ILE A 400 9.82 5.73 -16.78
N GLU A 401 9.70 6.46 -17.88
CA GLU A 401 9.82 5.89 -19.23
C GLU A 401 11.16 5.19 -19.49
N THR A 402 12.24 5.58 -18.81
CA THR A 402 13.56 4.95 -18.99
C THR A 402 13.69 3.58 -18.32
N ILE A 403 12.84 3.29 -17.34
CA ILE A 403 12.86 2.03 -16.59
C ILE A 403 11.65 1.14 -16.89
N ALA A 404 10.63 1.72 -17.52
CA ALA A 404 9.39 1.01 -17.84
C ALA A 404 9.63 -0.07 -18.90
N ILE A 405 8.82 -1.12 -18.81
CA ILE A 405 8.66 -2.05 -19.94
C ILE A 405 8.13 -1.27 -21.14
N ASP A 406 8.65 -1.56 -22.30
CA ASP A 406 8.15 -0.99 -23.55
C ASP A 406 6.65 -1.30 -23.70
N THR A 407 5.84 -0.25 -23.75
CA THR A 407 4.39 -0.34 -23.75
C THR A 407 3.85 0.50 -24.91
N GLU A 408 3.41 -0.20 -25.95
CA GLU A 408 2.77 0.37 -27.15
C GLU A 408 1.24 0.39 -27.00
N PHE A 409 0.55 1.03 -27.91
CA PHE A 409 -0.90 1.00 -27.96
C PHE A 409 -1.40 -0.41 -28.22
N ARG A 410 -2.31 -0.90 -27.38
CA ARG A 410 -2.81 -2.26 -27.39
C ARG A 410 -4.34 -2.30 -27.41
N GLN A 411 -4.88 -3.10 -28.29
CA GLN A 411 -6.31 -3.31 -28.45
C GLN A 411 -6.65 -4.80 -28.30
N GLN A 412 -7.52 -5.13 -27.37
CA GLN A 412 -7.92 -6.52 -27.16
C GLN A 412 -9.39 -6.65 -26.77
N TYR A 413 -9.96 -7.83 -26.98
CA TYR A 413 -11.30 -8.19 -26.53
C TYR A 413 -11.23 -8.96 -25.20
N ASN A 414 -12.21 -8.69 -24.32
CA ASN A 414 -12.38 -9.43 -23.07
C ASN A 414 -13.83 -9.91 -22.90
N SER A 415 -14.00 -11.15 -22.48
CA SER A 415 -15.32 -11.82 -22.41
C SER A 415 -16.19 -11.42 -21.19
N TRP A 416 -15.67 -10.61 -20.22
CA TRP A 416 -16.36 -10.39 -18.95
C TRP A 416 -17.75 -9.78 -19.12
N TYR A 417 -17.88 -8.56 -19.60
CA TYR A 417 -19.18 -7.90 -19.73
C TYR A 417 -20.00 -8.35 -20.94
N ASP A 418 -19.47 -9.26 -21.74
CA ASP A 418 -20.23 -9.98 -22.77
C ASP A 418 -21.00 -11.16 -22.15
N ASN A 419 -20.33 -11.97 -21.32
CA ASN A 419 -20.87 -13.25 -20.84
C ASN A 419 -20.70 -13.49 -19.33
N MET A 420 -19.93 -12.69 -18.58
CA MET A 420 -19.57 -12.94 -17.19
C MET A 420 -19.10 -14.39 -17.00
N LYS A 421 -19.47 -15.03 -15.88
CA LYS A 421 -19.10 -16.43 -15.60
C LYS A 421 -19.87 -17.48 -16.41
N GLU A 422 -20.82 -17.08 -17.26
CA GLU A 422 -21.60 -18.02 -18.09
C GLU A 422 -20.91 -18.41 -19.40
N ILE A 423 -19.61 -18.22 -19.47
CA ILE A 423 -18.77 -18.65 -20.60
C ILE A 423 -18.68 -20.16 -20.71
N THR A 424 -18.61 -20.63 -21.96
CA THR A 424 -18.28 -22.00 -22.34
C THR A 424 -17.31 -21.94 -23.52
N ASP A 425 -16.61 -23.03 -23.81
CA ASP A 425 -15.71 -23.11 -24.94
C ASP A 425 -16.38 -22.72 -26.27
N GLU A 426 -17.65 -23.14 -26.48
CA GLU A 426 -18.43 -22.77 -27.68
C GLU A 426 -18.81 -21.28 -27.72
N ILE A 427 -19.26 -20.72 -26.60
CA ILE A 427 -19.65 -19.30 -26.51
C ILE A 427 -18.43 -18.41 -26.80
N ILE A 428 -17.32 -18.72 -26.16
CA ILE A 428 -16.07 -17.97 -26.34
C ILE A 428 -15.61 -17.98 -27.80
N GLN A 429 -15.55 -19.14 -28.43
CA GLN A 429 -15.17 -19.25 -29.83
C GLN A 429 -16.07 -18.44 -30.75
N LYS A 430 -17.37 -18.42 -30.48
CA LYS A 430 -18.33 -17.63 -31.27
C LYS A 430 -18.12 -16.14 -31.05
N SER A 431 -17.97 -15.68 -29.81
CA SER A 431 -17.73 -14.27 -29.49
C SER A 431 -16.44 -13.79 -30.17
N PHE A 432 -15.36 -14.53 -30.06
CA PHE A 432 -14.08 -14.19 -30.70
C PHE A 432 -14.22 -14.02 -32.22
N PHE A 433 -14.90 -14.95 -32.86
CA PHE A 433 -15.10 -14.90 -34.33
C PHE A 433 -15.96 -13.68 -34.75
N GLU A 434 -17.08 -13.41 -34.08
CA GLU A 434 -17.97 -12.31 -34.45
C GLU A 434 -17.35 -10.94 -34.15
N ILE A 435 -16.61 -10.81 -33.05
CA ILE A 435 -15.89 -9.59 -32.74
C ILE A 435 -14.78 -9.33 -33.76
N GLU A 436 -13.93 -10.31 -34.05
CA GLU A 436 -12.87 -10.19 -35.07
C GLU A 436 -13.43 -9.76 -36.39
N LYS A 437 -14.55 -10.37 -36.83
CA LYS A 437 -15.23 -10.01 -38.09
C LYS A 437 -15.70 -8.56 -38.03
N GLY A 438 -16.24 -8.09 -36.90
CA GLY A 438 -16.69 -6.71 -36.72
C GLY A 438 -15.58 -5.70 -36.92
N PHE A 439 -14.40 -5.99 -36.40
CA PHE A 439 -13.23 -5.11 -36.54
C PHE A 439 -12.62 -5.17 -37.93
N THR A 440 -12.33 -6.37 -38.43
CA THR A 440 -11.54 -6.54 -39.63
C THR A 440 -12.28 -6.14 -40.92
N GLN A 441 -13.61 -6.23 -40.93
CA GLN A 441 -14.41 -5.82 -42.13
C GLN A 441 -14.31 -4.31 -42.41
N TYR A 442 -13.91 -3.48 -41.42
CA TYR A 442 -13.70 -2.04 -41.58
C TYR A 442 -12.22 -1.65 -41.57
N GLY A 443 -11.33 -2.61 -41.75
CA GLY A 443 -9.91 -2.38 -41.98
C GLY A 443 -9.05 -2.19 -40.73
N ILE A 444 -9.56 -2.57 -39.55
CA ILE A 444 -8.75 -2.72 -38.36
C ILE A 444 -7.92 -4.00 -38.49
N ALA A 445 -6.66 -3.93 -38.11
CA ALA A 445 -5.81 -5.12 -38.00
C ALA A 445 -6.43 -6.09 -36.97
N PRO A 446 -6.10 -7.38 -36.98
CA PRO A 446 -6.49 -8.29 -35.92
C PRO A 446 -6.10 -7.72 -34.54
N LEU A 447 -6.99 -7.90 -33.56
CA LEU A 447 -6.72 -7.43 -32.20
C LEU A 447 -5.45 -8.09 -31.62
N ASP A 448 -4.77 -7.40 -30.74
CA ASP A 448 -3.56 -7.91 -30.08
C ASP A 448 -3.83 -9.17 -29.26
N SER A 449 -5.00 -9.25 -28.63
CA SER A 449 -5.42 -10.44 -27.90
C SER A 449 -6.93 -10.62 -27.83
N TYR A 450 -7.33 -11.88 -27.64
CA TYR A 450 -8.65 -12.29 -27.19
C TYR A 450 -8.56 -12.97 -25.85
N VAL A 451 -9.28 -12.44 -24.85
CA VAL A 451 -9.14 -12.81 -23.45
C VAL A 451 -10.35 -13.59 -22.95
N VAL A 452 -10.08 -14.74 -22.34
CA VAL A 452 -11.04 -15.47 -21.53
C VAL A 452 -10.95 -14.94 -20.09
N ASP A 453 -12.00 -14.28 -19.64
CA ASP A 453 -12.12 -13.75 -18.28
C ASP A 453 -12.59 -14.83 -17.27
N ASP A 454 -12.96 -14.47 -16.03
CA ASP A 454 -13.40 -15.38 -14.98
C ASP A 454 -14.57 -16.29 -15.44
N GLY A 455 -14.55 -17.54 -15.04
CA GLY A 455 -15.59 -18.56 -15.36
C GLY A 455 -15.04 -19.85 -15.96
N TRP A 456 -13.74 -19.92 -16.26
CA TRP A 456 -13.07 -21.13 -16.77
C TRP A 456 -12.60 -22.07 -15.65
N THR A 457 -12.38 -21.55 -14.45
CA THR A 457 -11.71 -22.23 -13.33
C THR A 457 -12.64 -23.17 -12.60
N ASN A 458 -12.11 -24.32 -12.20
CA ASN A 458 -12.69 -25.19 -11.16
C ASN A 458 -12.17 -24.76 -9.78
N TYR A 459 -12.95 -24.00 -9.04
CA TYR A 459 -12.57 -23.48 -7.72
C TYR A 459 -12.42 -24.56 -6.60
N SER A 460 -12.53 -25.85 -6.95
CA SER A 460 -12.19 -26.97 -6.08
C SER A 460 -10.95 -27.70 -6.60
N SER A 461 -10.00 -26.98 -7.16
CA SER A 461 -8.73 -27.44 -7.70
C SER A 461 -7.63 -26.39 -7.53
N PHE A 462 -6.44 -26.66 -8.03
CA PHE A 462 -5.37 -25.67 -8.16
C PHE A 462 -5.41 -25.04 -9.56
N TRP A 463 -6.41 -24.19 -9.79
CA TRP A 463 -6.59 -23.47 -11.06
C TRP A 463 -6.76 -24.39 -12.29
N ASP A 464 -7.34 -25.61 -12.11
CA ASP A 464 -7.69 -26.49 -13.23
C ASP A 464 -8.96 -26.00 -13.93
N PHE A 465 -9.20 -26.49 -15.13
CA PHE A 465 -10.39 -26.14 -15.92
C PHE A 465 -11.65 -26.81 -15.37
N ASN A 466 -12.77 -26.12 -15.48
CA ASN A 466 -14.08 -26.68 -15.15
C ASN A 466 -14.69 -27.45 -16.36
N ASN A 467 -15.84 -28.08 -16.13
CA ASN A 467 -16.50 -28.90 -17.15
C ASN A 467 -17.09 -28.12 -18.33
N LYS A 468 -17.13 -26.80 -18.31
CA LYS A 468 -17.52 -25.94 -19.43
C LYS A 468 -16.41 -25.86 -20.50
N PHE A 469 -15.20 -26.28 -20.12
CA PHE A 469 -14.01 -26.31 -20.97
C PHE A 469 -13.44 -27.73 -21.05
N PRO A 470 -14.12 -28.68 -21.70
CA PRO A 470 -13.77 -30.09 -21.69
C PRO A 470 -12.44 -30.40 -22.42
N ASN A 471 -11.98 -29.52 -23.26
CA ASN A 471 -10.68 -29.59 -23.94
C ASN A 471 -9.72 -28.52 -23.39
N GLU A 472 -9.94 -28.09 -22.16
CA GLU A 472 -9.24 -26.96 -21.56
C GLU A 472 -9.44 -25.70 -22.44
N LEU A 473 -8.37 -24.95 -22.72
CA LEU A 473 -8.44 -23.76 -23.60
C LEU A 473 -7.90 -24.00 -25.02
N TYR A 474 -7.61 -25.23 -25.39
CA TYR A 474 -7.01 -25.55 -26.70
C TYR A 474 -7.81 -25.06 -27.89
N ASN A 475 -9.14 -25.22 -27.85
CA ASN A 475 -9.97 -24.81 -28.98
C ASN A 475 -9.99 -23.29 -29.12
N SER A 476 -10.11 -22.58 -28.01
CA SER A 476 -10.13 -21.11 -27.98
C SER A 476 -8.78 -20.53 -28.40
N SER A 477 -7.66 -21.04 -27.88
CA SER A 477 -6.33 -20.56 -28.25
C SER A 477 -5.99 -20.88 -29.72
N LEU A 478 -6.35 -22.06 -30.22
CA LEU A 478 -6.14 -22.43 -31.60
C LEU A 478 -6.95 -21.53 -32.58
N GLN A 479 -8.19 -21.18 -32.20
CA GLN A 479 -9.00 -20.26 -33.00
C GLN A 479 -8.37 -18.87 -33.04
N VAL A 480 -7.92 -18.34 -31.91
CA VAL A 480 -7.26 -17.04 -31.86
C VAL A 480 -6.03 -16.98 -32.76
N ASN A 481 -5.23 -18.03 -32.77
CA ASN A 481 -4.11 -18.15 -33.71
C ASN A 481 -4.58 -18.13 -35.21
N GLN A 482 -5.76 -18.72 -35.49
CA GLN A 482 -6.33 -18.67 -36.82
C GLN A 482 -6.85 -17.27 -37.21
N LEU A 483 -7.21 -16.47 -36.21
CA LEU A 483 -7.58 -15.06 -36.37
C LEU A 483 -6.36 -14.14 -36.54
N ALA A 484 -5.14 -14.69 -36.48
CA ALA A 484 -3.88 -13.96 -36.49
C ALA A 484 -3.72 -13.00 -35.29
N SER A 485 -4.29 -13.38 -34.15
CA SER A 485 -4.23 -12.70 -32.89
C SER A 485 -3.59 -13.59 -31.82
N ASN A 486 -3.46 -13.10 -30.60
CA ASN A 486 -2.90 -13.83 -29.47
C ASN A 486 -3.97 -14.15 -28.42
N PHE A 487 -3.65 -15.09 -27.53
CA PHE A 487 -4.55 -15.57 -26.51
C PHE A 487 -4.23 -14.96 -25.15
N GLY A 488 -5.25 -14.48 -24.45
CA GLY A 488 -5.14 -13.91 -23.11
C GLY A 488 -6.00 -14.63 -22.08
N LEU A 489 -5.59 -14.57 -20.82
CA LEU A 489 -6.28 -15.23 -19.73
C LEU A 489 -6.39 -14.34 -18.50
N TRP A 490 -7.54 -14.40 -17.84
CA TRP A 490 -7.76 -13.83 -16.54
C TRP A 490 -7.36 -14.83 -15.43
N LEU A 491 -6.77 -14.31 -14.37
CA LEU A 491 -6.54 -15.03 -13.12
C LEU A 491 -6.63 -14.08 -11.93
N GLY A 492 -7.44 -14.43 -10.94
CA GLY A 492 -7.53 -13.70 -9.67
C GLY A 492 -6.67 -14.37 -8.61
N PRO A 493 -5.44 -13.88 -8.31
CA PRO A 493 -4.50 -14.59 -7.43
C PRO A 493 -5.05 -14.95 -6.05
N ARG A 494 -5.99 -14.17 -5.53
CA ARG A 494 -6.68 -14.47 -4.25
C ARG A 494 -7.81 -15.49 -4.36
N GLY A 495 -8.26 -15.89 -5.57
CA GLY A 495 -9.24 -16.96 -5.74
C GLY A 495 -10.53 -16.61 -6.48
N GLY A 496 -10.60 -15.49 -7.19
CA GLY A 496 -11.77 -15.01 -7.93
C GLY A 496 -12.86 -14.37 -7.05
N TYR A 497 -13.91 -13.81 -7.66
CA TYR A 497 -14.93 -13.07 -6.95
C TYR A 497 -16.09 -13.98 -6.50
N GLY A 498 -16.38 -14.00 -5.18
CA GLY A 498 -17.40 -14.85 -4.56
C GLY A 498 -17.03 -16.32 -4.43
N THR A 499 -15.80 -16.67 -4.80
CA THR A 499 -15.25 -18.04 -4.74
C THR A 499 -13.94 -18.13 -3.97
N GLU A 500 -13.44 -17.01 -3.48
CA GLU A 500 -12.15 -16.85 -2.81
C GLU A 500 -11.96 -17.87 -1.69
N ARG A 501 -12.94 -17.95 -0.80
CA ARG A 501 -12.90 -18.88 0.33
C ARG A 501 -12.93 -20.34 -0.09
N THR A 502 -13.60 -20.69 -1.18
CA THR A 502 -13.70 -22.06 -1.67
C THR A 502 -12.35 -22.56 -2.13
N ILE A 503 -11.70 -21.83 -3.02
CA ILE A 503 -10.39 -22.21 -3.54
C ILE A 503 -9.30 -22.09 -2.47
N ALA A 504 -9.33 -21.05 -1.61
CA ALA A 504 -8.37 -20.89 -0.52
C ALA A 504 -8.41 -22.06 0.46
N ASN A 505 -9.60 -22.50 0.86
CA ASN A 505 -9.75 -23.68 1.72
C ASN A 505 -9.27 -24.97 1.03
N TRP A 506 -9.52 -25.13 -0.26
CA TRP A 506 -9.04 -26.26 -1.01
C TRP A 506 -7.51 -26.30 -1.06
N ILE A 507 -6.88 -25.16 -1.39
CA ILE A 507 -5.41 -24.98 -1.43
C ILE A 507 -4.80 -25.31 -0.06
N ALA A 508 -5.32 -24.72 1.01
CA ALA A 508 -4.82 -24.96 2.36
C ALA A 508 -4.99 -26.41 2.81
N SER A 509 -6.14 -27.04 2.50
CA SER A 509 -6.41 -28.45 2.85
C SER A 509 -5.49 -29.42 2.12
N ASN A 510 -4.93 -29.03 0.98
CA ASN A 510 -3.98 -29.82 0.22
C ASN A 510 -2.51 -29.44 0.51
N GLY A 511 -2.25 -28.55 1.46
CA GLY A 511 -0.90 -28.14 1.86
C GLY A 511 -0.16 -27.28 0.84
N LEU A 512 -0.89 -26.69 -0.13
CA LEU A 512 -0.35 -25.91 -1.25
C LEU A 512 -0.29 -24.40 -0.99
N GLY A 513 -0.67 -23.97 0.20
CA GLY A 513 -0.69 -22.58 0.61
C GLY A 513 -1.46 -22.38 1.90
N SER A 514 -1.84 -21.17 2.22
CA SER A 514 -2.61 -20.78 3.40
C SER A 514 -3.75 -19.82 3.08
N VAL A 515 -4.65 -19.65 4.04
CA VAL A 515 -5.80 -18.76 3.94
C VAL A 515 -5.44 -17.43 4.57
N ASN A 516 -5.75 -16.32 3.89
CA ASN A 516 -5.68 -14.99 4.47
C ASN A 516 -7.00 -14.67 5.20
N ASN A 517 -7.01 -14.81 6.52
CA ASN A 517 -8.21 -14.58 7.32
C ASN A 517 -8.55 -13.09 7.50
N GLN A 518 -7.64 -12.18 7.26
CA GLN A 518 -7.88 -10.74 7.41
C GLN A 518 -8.66 -10.16 6.24
N SER A 519 -8.53 -10.72 5.04
CA SER A 519 -9.29 -10.29 3.85
C SER A 519 -10.51 -11.16 3.54
N GLY A 520 -11.12 -11.78 4.55
CA GLY A 520 -12.37 -12.53 4.36
C GLY A 520 -12.19 -14.02 4.06
N GLY A 521 -10.99 -14.53 4.06
CA GLY A 521 -10.67 -15.94 3.86
C GLY A 521 -10.22 -16.28 2.45
N ASP A 522 -9.54 -15.36 1.80
CA ASP A 522 -8.94 -15.49 0.48
C ASP A 522 -7.67 -16.34 0.52
N ILE A 523 -7.13 -16.64 -0.66
CA ILE A 523 -5.78 -17.22 -0.75
C ILE A 523 -4.77 -16.20 -0.22
N ASN A 524 -3.82 -16.65 0.60
CA ASN A 524 -2.68 -15.85 0.98
C ASN A 524 -1.69 -15.73 -0.19
N ILE A 525 -1.69 -14.58 -0.84
CA ILE A 525 -0.82 -14.31 -2.01
C ILE A 525 0.64 -14.01 -1.65
N SER A 526 1.01 -14.12 -0.37
CA SER A 526 2.41 -14.08 0.09
C SER A 526 3.00 -15.46 0.41
N ASP A 527 2.17 -16.51 0.43
CA ASP A 527 2.62 -17.87 0.78
C ASP A 527 3.53 -18.46 -0.31
N ALA A 528 4.79 -18.70 0.03
CA ALA A 528 5.80 -19.19 -0.90
C ALA A 528 5.39 -20.48 -1.62
N ARG A 529 4.71 -21.41 -0.93
CA ARG A 529 4.25 -22.69 -1.52
C ARG A 529 3.21 -22.46 -2.61
N TYR A 530 2.27 -21.51 -2.35
CA TYR A 530 1.26 -21.13 -3.31
C TYR A 530 1.88 -20.45 -4.52
N LEU A 531 2.73 -19.46 -4.29
CA LEU A 531 3.35 -18.66 -5.34
C LEU A 531 4.27 -19.51 -6.22
N THR A 532 5.11 -20.36 -5.65
CA THR A 532 5.98 -21.27 -6.40
C THR A 532 5.17 -22.18 -7.34
N LYS A 533 4.07 -22.78 -6.84
CA LYS A 533 3.22 -23.63 -7.64
C LYS A 533 2.42 -22.83 -8.69
N LEU A 534 1.91 -21.65 -8.32
CA LEU A 534 1.16 -20.79 -9.23
C LEU A 534 2.02 -20.38 -10.43
N ASN A 535 3.24 -19.95 -10.18
CA ASN A 535 4.15 -19.54 -11.22
C ASN A 535 4.46 -20.69 -12.18
N LYS A 536 4.88 -21.84 -11.63
CA LYS A 536 5.34 -22.96 -12.42
C LYS A 536 4.20 -23.67 -13.17
N ASP A 537 3.15 -24.08 -12.43
CA ASP A 537 2.12 -25.00 -12.93
C ASP A 537 0.93 -24.25 -13.58
N VAL A 538 0.86 -22.91 -13.42
CA VAL A 538 -0.21 -22.10 -14.03
C VAL A 538 0.38 -21.07 -14.97
N PHE A 539 1.14 -20.09 -14.48
CA PHE A 539 1.62 -19.04 -15.37
C PHE A 539 2.52 -19.57 -16.49
N CYS A 540 3.63 -20.20 -16.16
CA CYS A 540 4.59 -20.68 -17.15
C CYS A 540 4.02 -21.84 -17.96
N GLU A 541 3.38 -22.83 -17.34
CA GLU A 541 2.81 -23.98 -18.06
C GLU A 541 1.70 -23.56 -19.03
N TYR A 542 0.79 -22.66 -18.61
CA TYR A 542 -0.30 -22.21 -19.49
C TYR A 542 0.17 -21.25 -20.57
N GLN A 543 1.20 -20.43 -20.30
CA GLN A 543 1.87 -19.65 -21.33
C GLN A 543 2.39 -20.54 -22.47
N ASP A 544 3.05 -21.63 -22.12
CA ASP A 544 3.59 -22.57 -23.11
C ASP A 544 2.48 -23.36 -23.81
N LYS A 545 1.51 -23.81 -23.04
CA LYS A 545 0.46 -24.71 -23.52
C LYS A 545 -0.54 -24.06 -24.47
N PHE A 546 -0.89 -22.79 -24.19
CA PHE A 546 -1.93 -22.06 -24.91
C PHE A 546 -1.38 -20.83 -25.65
N ASP A 547 -0.08 -20.61 -25.64
CA ASP A 547 0.60 -19.45 -26.23
C ASP A 547 0.04 -18.11 -25.71
N ILE A 548 -0.14 -18.02 -24.38
CA ILE A 548 -0.70 -16.83 -23.72
C ILE A 548 0.27 -15.68 -23.81
N ASN A 549 -0.18 -14.51 -24.33
CA ASN A 549 0.58 -13.27 -24.35
C ASN A 549 0.02 -12.16 -23.46
N TYR A 550 -1.07 -12.44 -22.72
CA TYR A 550 -1.71 -11.48 -21.84
C TYR A 550 -2.24 -12.17 -20.58
N TRP A 551 -1.93 -11.59 -19.45
CA TRP A 551 -2.53 -11.96 -18.15
C TRP A 551 -3.24 -10.79 -17.52
N LYS A 552 -4.52 -10.96 -17.21
CA LYS A 552 -5.28 -10.08 -16.31
C LYS A 552 -5.15 -10.62 -14.91
N LEU A 553 -4.32 -9.96 -14.09
CA LEU A 553 -4.08 -10.32 -12.69
C LEU A 553 -5.02 -9.53 -11.80
N ASP A 554 -6.15 -10.13 -11.45
CA ASP A 554 -7.24 -9.45 -10.77
C ASP A 554 -7.21 -9.66 -9.26
N GLY A 555 -7.32 -8.56 -8.50
CA GLY A 555 -7.32 -8.62 -7.05
C GLY A 555 -5.93 -8.79 -6.42
N MET A 556 -4.96 -8.03 -6.88
CA MET A 556 -3.62 -7.92 -6.27
C MET A 556 -3.72 -7.12 -4.96
N LEU A 557 -4.17 -7.77 -3.90
CA LEU A 557 -4.57 -7.13 -2.66
C LEU A 557 -3.40 -6.59 -1.85
N LEU A 558 -3.43 -5.30 -1.52
CA LEU A 558 -2.49 -4.65 -0.60
C LEU A 558 -2.76 -4.90 0.90
N ASN A 559 -3.88 -5.53 1.26
CA ASN A 559 -4.21 -5.78 2.65
C ASN A 559 -3.57 -7.07 3.15
N PRO A 560 -2.37 -7.00 3.74
CA PRO A 560 -1.59 -8.17 4.09
C PRO A 560 -2.08 -8.83 5.37
N SER A 561 -1.84 -10.11 5.49
CA SER A 561 -1.98 -10.83 6.74
C SER A 561 -0.66 -10.89 7.48
N THR A 562 -0.55 -10.18 8.59
CA THR A 562 0.62 -10.24 9.47
C THR A 562 0.81 -11.60 10.14
N GLU A 563 -0.20 -12.47 10.09
CA GLU A 563 -0.18 -13.79 10.73
C GLU A 563 0.56 -14.86 9.91
N GLN A 564 0.94 -14.56 8.68
CA GLN A 564 1.29 -15.57 7.70
C GLN A 564 2.67 -15.41 7.05
N SER A 565 3.42 -14.39 7.41
CA SER A 565 4.82 -14.29 7.00
C SER A 565 5.70 -15.19 7.87
N GLU A 566 6.45 -16.07 7.24
CA GLU A 566 7.38 -16.95 7.94
C GLU A 566 8.59 -16.22 8.52
N TYR A 567 8.81 -14.96 8.12
CA TYR A 567 9.99 -14.17 8.45
C TYR A 567 9.71 -12.98 9.36
N TYR A 568 8.47 -12.77 9.76
CA TYR A 568 8.08 -11.63 10.59
C TYR A 568 8.72 -11.65 11.95
N VAL A 569 9.42 -10.58 12.24
CA VAL A 569 9.95 -10.32 13.58
C VAL A 569 9.06 -9.34 14.35
N THR A 570 8.11 -8.70 13.69
CA THR A 570 7.09 -7.83 14.30
C THR A 570 5.73 -7.99 13.62
N GLY A 571 4.69 -7.39 14.21
CA GLY A 571 3.33 -7.40 13.66
C GLY A 571 3.02 -6.23 12.70
N ASN A 572 4.02 -5.58 12.10
CA ASN A 572 3.79 -4.46 11.18
C ASN A 572 3.34 -4.97 9.79
N PRO A 573 2.14 -4.60 9.30
CA PRO A 573 1.63 -5.05 8.02
C PRO A 573 2.47 -4.63 6.80
N LEU A 574 3.20 -3.52 6.88
CA LEU A 574 4.03 -3.02 5.78
C LEU A 574 5.18 -3.97 5.40
N TYR A 575 5.64 -4.79 6.35
CA TYR A 575 6.64 -5.83 6.04
C TYR A 575 6.07 -6.92 5.14
N THR A 576 4.82 -7.33 5.36
CA THR A 576 4.17 -8.33 4.49
C THR A 576 3.97 -7.80 3.09
N ILE A 577 3.61 -6.54 2.97
CA ILE A 577 3.44 -5.91 1.66
C ILE A 577 4.76 -5.95 0.90
N SER A 578 5.86 -5.49 1.50
CA SER A 578 7.18 -5.51 0.86
C SER A 578 7.58 -6.93 0.44
N GLU A 579 7.50 -7.91 1.35
CA GLU A 579 7.84 -9.30 1.05
C GLU A 579 6.95 -9.91 -0.04
N THR A 580 5.65 -9.62 0.00
CA THR A 580 4.70 -10.12 -1.02
C THR A 580 5.11 -9.61 -2.40
N TYR A 581 5.36 -8.32 -2.54
CA TYR A 581 5.67 -7.74 -3.85
C TYR A 581 7.09 -8.05 -4.31
N GLU A 582 8.06 -8.25 -3.42
CA GLU A 582 9.36 -8.83 -3.80
C GLU A 582 9.19 -10.19 -4.50
N ARG A 583 8.36 -11.08 -3.94
CA ARG A 583 8.06 -12.38 -4.55
C ARG A 583 7.28 -12.25 -5.86
N TRP A 584 6.40 -11.26 -5.97
CA TRP A 584 5.66 -11.02 -7.21
C TRP A 584 6.52 -10.41 -8.31
N THR A 585 7.51 -9.58 -7.99
CA THR A 585 8.47 -9.10 -9.00
C THR A 585 9.27 -10.25 -9.59
N ASP A 586 9.74 -11.19 -8.75
CA ASP A 586 10.42 -12.41 -9.22
C ASP A 586 9.51 -13.24 -10.15
N ILE A 587 8.22 -13.38 -9.82
CA ILE A 587 7.23 -14.07 -10.68
C ILE A 587 7.07 -13.35 -12.02
N PHE A 588 6.95 -12.03 -12.02
CA PHE A 588 6.80 -11.27 -13.25
C PHE A 588 8.02 -11.41 -14.16
N GLU A 589 9.22 -11.40 -13.60
CA GLU A 589 10.46 -11.64 -14.33
C GLU A 589 10.48 -13.05 -14.92
N ASP A 590 10.17 -14.08 -14.15
CA ASP A 590 10.13 -15.47 -14.61
C ASP A 590 9.06 -15.69 -15.71
N MET A 591 7.88 -15.07 -15.57
CA MET A 591 6.84 -15.11 -16.62
C MET A 591 7.33 -14.49 -17.94
N ARG A 592 8.13 -13.42 -17.88
CA ARG A 592 8.73 -12.78 -19.06
C ARG A 592 9.87 -13.60 -19.64
N ASP A 593 10.72 -14.16 -18.80
CA ASP A 593 11.80 -15.06 -19.22
C ASP A 593 11.26 -16.32 -19.88
N ASN A 594 10.16 -16.87 -19.37
CA ASN A 594 9.45 -17.99 -19.99
C ASN A 594 8.91 -17.64 -21.39
N ARG A 595 8.59 -16.36 -21.65
CA ARG A 595 8.15 -15.83 -22.93
C ARG A 595 9.28 -15.16 -23.73
N ALA A 596 10.55 -15.36 -23.38
CA ALA A 596 11.68 -14.64 -23.93
C ALA A 596 11.65 -14.54 -25.46
N GLY A 597 11.67 -13.32 -25.99
CA GLY A 597 11.57 -13.02 -27.42
C GLY A 597 10.15 -13.04 -28.00
N LYS A 598 9.11 -13.16 -27.17
CA LYS A 598 7.71 -13.03 -27.56
C LYS A 598 7.05 -11.93 -26.73
N ASP A 599 5.99 -11.34 -27.28
CA ASP A 599 5.17 -10.36 -26.55
C ASP A 599 4.52 -10.97 -25.32
N LEU A 600 4.53 -10.21 -24.22
CA LEU A 600 3.80 -10.52 -22.99
C LEU A 600 3.32 -9.23 -22.33
N TRP A 601 2.01 -9.10 -22.19
CA TRP A 601 1.39 -8.02 -21.44
C TRP A 601 0.89 -8.51 -20.07
N LEU A 602 1.39 -7.90 -19.02
CA LEU A 602 0.92 -8.11 -17.65
C LEU A 602 0.09 -6.90 -17.21
N ASN A 603 -1.14 -7.16 -16.82
CA ASN A 603 -2.08 -6.15 -16.35
C ASN A 603 -2.44 -6.40 -14.88
N MET A 604 -2.04 -5.51 -13.99
CA MET A 604 -2.43 -5.53 -12.58
C MET A 604 -3.78 -4.86 -12.41
N THR A 605 -4.81 -5.65 -12.16
CA THR A 605 -6.19 -5.21 -12.02
C THR A 605 -6.64 -5.28 -10.57
N SER A 606 -7.19 -4.19 -10.08
CA SER A 606 -7.80 -3.96 -8.76
C SER A 606 -6.94 -4.27 -7.52
N TYR A 607 -7.14 -3.46 -6.51
CA TYR A 607 -6.60 -3.59 -5.15
C TYR A 607 -5.08 -3.49 -5.00
N THR A 608 -4.40 -2.86 -5.96
CA THR A 608 -2.97 -2.51 -5.85
C THR A 608 -2.77 -1.00 -5.83
N ASN A 609 -1.66 -0.53 -5.24
CA ASN A 609 -1.29 0.88 -5.32
C ASN A 609 -0.88 1.26 -6.76
N PRO A 610 -1.22 2.45 -7.24
CA PRO A 610 -0.80 2.90 -8.58
C PRO A 610 0.61 3.50 -8.56
N SER A 611 1.56 2.76 -7.98
CA SER A 611 2.95 3.17 -7.96
C SER A 611 3.54 3.21 -9.37
N PRO A 612 4.25 4.28 -9.77
CA PRO A 612 4.90 4.36 -11.08
C PRO A 612 6.02 3.31 -11.25
N TRP A 613 6.56 2.78 -10.17
CA TRP A 613 7.62 1.78 -10.26
C TRP A 613 7.12 0.36 -10.56
N HIS A 614 5.81 0.10 -10.55
CA HIS A 614 5.26 -1.17 -11.04
C HIS A 614 5.55 -1.40 -12.53
N VAL A 615 5.69 -0.32 -13.33
CA VAL A 615 5.86 -0.43 -14.78
C VAL A 615 7.22 -1.00 -15.21
N GLN A 616 8.12 -1.27 -14.28
CA GLN A 616 9.33 -2.05 -14.52
C GLN A 616 9.01 -3.53 -14.81
N TRP A 617 7.87 -4.02 -14.33
CA TRP A 617 7.46 -5.43 -14.44
C TRP A 617 6.14 -5.62 -15.16
N VAL A 618 5.21 -4.66 -15.07
CA VAL A 618 3.88 -4.76 -15.65
C VAL A 618 3.62 -3.64 -16.66
N ASN A 619 2.71 -3.89 -17.60
CA ASN A 619 2.42 -2.95 -18.68
C ASN A 619 1.29 -1.98 -18.32
N SER A 620 0.39 -2.37 -17.43
CA SER A 620 -0.73 -1.55 -17.01
C SER A 620 -1.16 -1.82 -15.58
N VAL A 621 -1.70 -0.77 -14.93
CA VAL A 621 -2.18 -0.78 -13.56
C VAL A 621 -3.58 -0.17 -13.52
N TRP A 622 -4.49 -0.79 -12.78
CA TRP A 622 -5.85 -0.29 -12.59
C TRP A 622 -5.89 1.03 -11.82
N MET A 623 -6.85 1.87 -12.19
CA MET A 623 -7.08 3.16 -11.52
C MET A 623 -7.59 3.11 -10.08
N GLN A 624 -7.93 1.98 -9.54
CA GLN A 624 -8.33 1.68 -8.16
C GLN A 624 -9.66 2.27 -7.65
N ASN A 625 -10.18 3.34 -8.17
CA ASN A 625 -11.31 4.05 -7.57
C ASN A 625 -12.51 4.21 -8.51
N THR A 626 -12.57 3.41 -9.54
CA THR A 626 -13.69 3.42 -10.49
C THR A 626 -14.57 2.20 -10.28
N GLY A 627 -15.89 2.35 -10.45
CA GLY A 627 -16.75 1.20 -10.64
C GLY A 627 -16.45 0.51 -11.98
N ASP A 628 -16.74 -0.74 -12.06
CA ASP A 628 -16.36 -1.59 -13.19
C ASP A 628 -16.87 -1.08 -14.55
N THR A 629 -18.08 -0.55 -14.62
CA THR A 629 -18.69 -0.13 -15.89
C THR A 629 -18.69 1.37 -16.12
N GLY A 630 -18.39 2.16 -15.09
CA GLY A 630 -18.53 3.60 -15.14
C GLY A 630 -19.97 4.11 -15.11
N TYR A 631 -20.97 3.26 -14.93
CA TYR A 631 -22.34 3.70 -14.72
C TYR A 631 -22.59 4.13 -13.28
N THR A 632 -23.49 5.10 -13.10
CA THR A 632 -23.93 5.52 -11.78
C THR A 632 -25.41 5.84 -11.81
N ASP A 633 -26.14 5.39 -10.79
CA ASP A 633 -27.54 5.71 -10.58
C ASP A 633 -27.73 7.08 -9.91
N SER A 634 -26.66 7.72 -9.49
CA SER A 634 -26.73 8.97 -8.73
C SER A 634 -26.99 10.21 -9.59
N PHE A 635 -26.89 10.12 -10.91
CA PHE A 635 -27.12 11.23 -11.81
C PHE A 635 -28.49 11.17 -12.48
N ASN A 636 -29.17 12.30 -12.49
CA ASN A 636 -30.39 12.51 -13.27
C ASN A 636 -30.02 12.95 -14.69
N ALA A 637 -29.21 12.16 -15.36
CA ALA A 637 -28.61 12.42 -16.66
C ALA A 637 -29.00 11.33 -17.65
N THR A 638 -28.73 11.53 -18.94
CA THR A 638 -28.81 10.46 -19.93
C THR A 638 -27.78 9.37 -19.63
N ASP A 639 -27.96 8.20 -20.22
CA ASP A 639 -27.02 7.08 -20.01
C ASP A 639 -25.61 7.42 -20.44
N GLU A 640 -25.45 8.11 -21.58
CA GLU A 640 -24.15 8.59 -22.06
C GLU A 640 -23.53 9.62 -21.10
N GLU A 641 -24.30 10.61 -20.69
CA GLU A 641 -23.82 11.67 -19.75
C GLU A 641 -23.39 11.05 -18.41
N ALA A 642 -24.16 10.12 -17.89
CA ALA A 642 -23.81 9.44 -16.64
C ALA A 642 -22.50 8.66 -16.75
N MET A 643 -22.30 7.94 -17.84
CA MET A 643 -21.10 7.15 -18.06
C MET A 643 -19.86 8.04 -18.23
N LEU A 644 -19.90 9.03 -19.10
CA LEU A 644 -18.80 9.95 -19.33
C LEU A 644 -18.45 10.75 -18.09
N THR A 645 -19.47 11.29 -17.41
CA THR A 645 -19.25 12.09 -16.18
C THR A 645 -18.60 11.26 -15.09
N TYR A 646 -19.05 10.03 -14.89
CA TYR A 646 -18.48 9.14 -13.88
C TYR A 646 -17.00 8.85 -14.17
N ARG A 647 -16.66 8.47 -15.39
CA ARG A 647 -15.30 8.17 -15.79
C ARG A 647 -14.39 9.39 -15.72
N ASP A 648 -14.83 10.54 -16.20
CA ASP A 648 -14.03 11.75 -16.17
C ASP A 648 -13.86 12.27 -14.74
N ASN A 649 -14.85 12.17 -13.88
CA ASN A 649 -14.70 12.46 -12.46
C ASN A 649 -13.70 11.51 -11.79
N ALA A 650 -13.72 10.23 -12.14
CA ALA A 650 -12.77 9.27 -11.61
C ALA A 650 -11.33 9.60 -12.02
N TYR A 651 -11.10 9.93 -13.29
CA TYR A 651 -9.79 10.40 -13.78
C TYR A 651 -9.36 11.69 -13.11
N TYR A 652 -10.26 12.66 -13.00
CA TYR A 652 -9.98 13.91 -12.31
C TYR A 652 -9.59 13.69 -10.85
N ASN A 653 -10.40 12.94 -10.10
CA ASN A 653 -10.14 12.64 -8.70
C ASN A 653 -8.82 11.89 -8.52
N PHE A 654 -8.51 11.00 -9.43
CA PHE A 654 -7.29 10.22 -9.39
C PHE A 654 -6.04 11.05 -9.67
N LEU A 655 -6.04 11.80 -10.78
CA LEU A 655 -4.87 12.52 -11.27
C LEU A 655 -4.69 13.87 -10.59
N ASN A 656 -5.77 14.60 -10.30
CA ASN A 656 -5.69 15.98 -9.80
C ASN A 656 -5.94 16.11 -8.29
N GLU A 657 -7.00 15.50 -7.75
CA GLU A 657 -7.29 15.62 -6.31
C GLU A 657 -6.38 14.76 -5.45
N ARG A 658 -5.96 13.63 -5.97
CA ARG A 658 -5.04 12.70 -5.29
C ARG A 658 -3.62 12.83 -5.78
N GLU A 659 -3.47 13.44 -6.95
CA GLU A 659 -2.17 13.76 -7.55
C GLU A 659 -1.23 12.55 -7.67
N TRP A 660 -1.76 11.39 -8.03
CA TRP A 660 -0.96 10.18 -8.18
C TRP A 660 -0.05 10.29 -9.41
N GLN A 661 1.20 9.86 -9.22
CA GLN A 661 2.27 10.14 -10.15
C GLN A 661 2.57 8.92 -11.03
N LEU A 662 1.68 8.60 -11.95
CA LEU A 662 1.87 7.58 -12.98
C LEU A 662 1.47 8.15 -14.34
N PRO A 663 2.29 8.01 -15.42
CA PRO A 663 1.89 8.47 -16.74
C PRO A 663 0.61 7.78 -17.22
N ASN A 664 -0.29 8.55 -17.83
CA ASN A 664 -1.63 8.08 -18.25
C ASN A 664 -1.60 6.82 -19.09
N LYS A 665 -0.58 6.63 -19.92
CA LYS A 665 -0.49 5.45 -20.78
C LYS A 665 -0.47 4.12 -20.02
N TYR A 666 -0.03 4.10 -18.79
CA TYR A 666 0.04 2.89 -17.94
C TYR A 666 -1.23 2.65 -17.13
N PHE A 667 -2.14 3.63 -17.08
CA PHE A 667 -3.42 3.41 -16.44
C PHE A 667 -4.33 2.54 -17.27
N TYR A 668 -5.03 1.65 -16.59
CA TYR A 668 -6.05 0.80 -17.14
C TYR A 668 -7.38 1.00 -16.44
N ASN A 669 -8.43 0.99 -17.21
CA ASN A 669 -9.80 0.88 -16.74
C ASN A 669 -10.56 -0.04 -17.68
N HIS A 670 -11.71 -0.59 -17.26
CA HIS A 670 -12.57 -1.41 -18.11
C HIS A 670 -13.25 -0.54 -19.19
N ASP A 671 -12.53 -0.19 -20.23
CA ASP A 671 -12.98 0.69 -21.30
C ASP A 671 -12.50 0.22 -22.66
N PRO A 672 -13.39 0.33 -23.67
CA PRO A 672 -14.82 0.68 -23.60
C PRO A 672 -15.73 -0.52 -23.28
N VAL A 673 -16.86 -0.28 -22.60
CA VAL A 673 -17.84 -1.30 -22.23
C VAL A 673 -19.14 -1.12 -23.02
N TYR A 674 -19.45 -2.08 -23.89
CA TYR A 674 -20.72 -2.21 -24.61
C TYR A 674 -21.17 -3.66 -24.55
N GLY A 675 -21.31 -4.17 -23.36
CA GLY A 675 -21.64 -5.57 -23.04
C GLY A 675 -23.03 -5.74 -22.48
N LEU A 676 -23.76 -6.74 -22.94
CA LEU A 676 -25.15 -7.02 -22.50
C LEU A 676 -25.23 -7.30 -20.99
N THR A 677 -24.26 -8.02 -20.46
CA THR A 677 -24.29 -8.40 -19.04
C THR A 677 -23.91 -7.24 -18.12
N ALA A 678 -23.20 -6.23 -18.60
CA ALA A 678 -22.91 -5.03 -17.84
C ALA A 678 -24.19 -4.29 -17.45
N ASN A 679 -25.14 -4.20 -18.40
CA ASN A 679 -26.41 -3.53 -18.16
C ASN A 679 -27.23 -4.23 -17.08
N ASP A 680 -27.30 -5.55 -17.10
CA ASP A 680 -28.02 -6.35 -16.11
C ASP A 680 -27.36 -6.27 -14.72
N ALA A 681 -26.04 -6.40 -14.68
CA ALA A 681 -25.27 -6.40 -13.43
C ALA A 681 -25.40 -5.07 -12.66
N TYR A 682 -25.56 -3.96 -13.40
CA TYR A 682 -25.59 -2.62 -12.80
C TYR A 682 -26.98 -1.94 -12.92
N HIS A 683 -28.03 -2.75 -13.07
CA HIS A 683 -29.43 -2.30 -13.09
C HIS A 683 -29.78 -1.32 -14.24
N ARG A 684 -29.09 -1.45 -15.37
CA ARG A 684 -29.34 -0.63 -16.57
C ARG A 684 -29.63 -1.50 -17.80
N PRO A 685 -30.62 -2.40 -17.78
CA PRO A 685 -30.85 -3.39 -18.83
C PRO A 685 -31.34 -2.79 -20.16
N ASP A 686 -31.79 -1.55 -20.15
CA ASP A 686 -32.37 -0.83 -21.29
C ASP A 686 -31.41 0.20 -21.92
N ILE A 687 -30.14 0.25 -21.49
CA ILE A 687 -29.17 1.15 -22.10
C ILE A 687 -29.03 0.85 -23.59
N LYS A 688 -29.22 1.91 -24.38
CA LYS A 688 -29.00 1.90 -25.82
C LYS A 688 -28.16 3.10 -26.18
N TYR A 689 -27.13 2.85 -26.94
CA TYR A 689 -26.27 3.88 -27.46
C TYR A 689 -26.69 4.28 -28.88
N THR A 690 -26.86 5.57 -29.11
CA THR A 690 -26.91 6.14 -30.46
C THR A 690 -25.51 6.10 -31.08
N ASP A 691 -25.45 6.25 -32.38
CA ASP A 691 -24.18 6.30 -33.12
C ASP A 691 -23.32 7.47 -32.67
N ASP A 692 -23.93 8.62 -32.36
CA ASP A 692 -23.24 9.80 -31.92
C ASP A 692 -22.71 9.68 -30.47
N GLU A 693 -23.48 9.07 -29.59
CA GLU A 693 -23.06 8.78 -28.22
C GLU A 693 -21.84 7.85 -28.20
N MET A 694 -21.89 6.77 -28.96
CA MET A 694 -20.75 5.86 -29.07
C MET A 694 -19.52 6.55 -29.64
N ARG A 695 -19.67 7.35 -30.70
CA ARG A 695 -18.58 8.10 -31.32
C ARG A 695 -17.93 9.04 -30.29
N ASN A 696 -18.74 9.85 -29.60
CA ASN A 696 -18.24 10.80 -28.62
C ASN A 696 -17.47 10.10 -27.50
N HIS A 697 -18.03 9.00 -27.00
CA HIS A 697 -17.43 8.21 -25.92
C HIS A 697 -16.06 7.66 -26.33
N LEU A 698 -15.95 7.00 -27.49
CA LEU A 698 -14.68 6.42 -27.94
C LEU A 698 -13.59 7.48 -28.14
N TYR A 699 -13.91 8.63 -28.72
CA TYR A 699 -12.92 9.71 -28.86
C TYR A 699 -12.54 10.33 -27.50
N MET A 700 -13.49 10.48 -26.57
CA MET A 700 -13.21 10.93 -25.21
C MET A 700 -12.23 10.00 -24.49
N LEU A 701 -12.47 8.69 -24.57
CA LEU A 701 -11.54 7.69 -24.02
C LEU A 701 -10.14 7.85 -24.62
N GLY A 702 -10.05 8.02 -25.95
CA GLY A 702 -8.76 8.19 -26.65
C GLY A 702 -7.97 9.41 -26.16
N THR A 703 -8.65 10.50 -25.78
CA THR A 703 -7.97 11.71 -25.30
C THR A 703 -7.29 11.54 -23.94
N ARG A 704 -7.64 10.51 -23.19
CA ARG A 704 -7.01 10.20 -21.91
C ARG A 704 -5.59 9.67 -22.05
N GLY A 705 -5.22 9.16 -23.24
CA GLY A 705 -3.87 8.73 -23.56
C GLY A 705 -3.47 7.41 -22.92
N THR A 706 -4.43 6.58 -22.49
CA THR A 706 -4.16 5.23 -22.02
C THR A 706 -3.75 4.32 -23.17
N ALA A 707 -2.67 3.54 -22.99
CA ALA A 707 -2.21 2.63 -24.02
C ALA A 707 -3.10 1.40 -24.18
N PHE A 708 -3.74 1.00 -23.12
CA PHE A 708 -4.46 -0.26 -23.07
C PHE A 708 -5.96 -0.08 -23.21
N TRP A 709 -6.48 -0.64 -24.31
CA TRP A 709 -7.90 -0.66 -24.64
C TRP A 709 -8.42 -2.09 -24.60
N GLU A 710 -9.33 -2.36 -23.68
CA GLU A 710 -9.93 -3.67 -23.51
C GLU A 710 -11.42 -3.58 -23.86
N TYR A 711 -11.78 -4.10 -25.05
CA TYR A 711 -13.14 -4.08 -25.55
C TYR A 711 -14.01 -5.13 -24.86
N TYR A 712 -14.90 -4.67 -24.02
CA TYR A 712 -15.94 -5.48 -23.37
C TYR A 712 -17.22 -5.40 -24.18
N TYR A 713 -17.22 -6.01 -25.36
CA TYR A 713 -18.26 -5.88 -26.37
C TYR A 713 -19.11 -7.12 -26.51
N SER A 714 -20.44 -6.96 -26.52
CA SER A 714 -21.36 -7.98 -27.03
C SER A 714 -21.63 -7.70 -28.50
N TYR A 715 -21.16 -8.55 -29.39
CA TYR A 715 -21.29 -8.36 -30.84
C TYR A 715 -22.73 -8.11 -31.30
N SER A 716 -23.74 -8.62 -30.57
CA SER A 716 -25.16 -8.42 -30.84
C SER A 716 -25.65 -6.98 -30.58
N MET A 717 -24.88 -6.15 -29.92
CA MET A 717 -25.19 -4.72 -29.72
C MET A 717 -24.72 -3.84 -30.88
N PHE A 718 -23.98 -4.41 -31.82
CA PHE A 718 -23.33 -3.68 -32.90
C PHE A 718 -24.01 -3.97 -34.24
N ASP A 719 -24.37 -2.91 -34.92
CA ASP A 719 -24.69 -2.92 -36.35
C ASP A 719 -23.50 -2.42 -37.18
N ASP A 720 -23.66 -2.40 -38.51
CA ASP A 720 -22.59 -1.97 -39.41
C ASP A 720 -22.10 -0.55 -39.11
N ASN A 721 -22.98 0.38 -38.71
CA ASN A 721 -22.60 1.75 -38.38
C ASN A 721 -21.73 1.80 -37.15
N LYS A 722 -22.09 1.07 -36.08
CA LYS A 722 -21.32 1.03 -34.83
C LYS A 722 -19.95 0.39 -35.01
N TRP A 723 -19.88 -0.68 -35.82
CA TRP A 723 -18.58 -1.25 -36.17
C TRP A 723 -17.70 -0.28 -36.94
N GLN A 724 -18.28 0.49 -37.88
CA GLN A 724 -17.55 1.51 -38.63
C GLN A 724 -17.05 2.63 -37.67
N ILE A 725 -17.91 3.14 -36.80
CA ILE A 725 -17.57 4.18 -35.83
C ILE A 725 -16.42 3.71 -34.92
N ASN A 726 -16.52 2.48 -34.42
CA ASN A 726 -15.46 1.91 -33.61
C ASN A 726 -14.12 1.83 -34.36
N ALA A 727 -14.16 1.37 -35.62
CA ALA A 727 -12.96 1.28 -36.45
C ALA A 727 -12.34 2.65 -36.75
N GLU A 728 -13.17 3.64 -37.05
CA GLU A 728 -12.71 5.03 -37.29
C GLU A 728 -12.03 5.61 -36.00
N ALA A 729 -12.64 5.43 -34.85
CA ALA A 729 -12.09 5.91 -33.58
C ALA A 729 -10.80 5.19 -33.21
N ALA A 730 -10.79 3.86 -33.24
CA ALA A 730 -9.61 3.05 -32.94
C ALA A 730 -8.42 3.41 -33.84
N LYS A 731 -8.66 3.50 -35.14
CA LYS A 731 -7.60 3.90 -36.09
C LYS A 731 -7.08 5.32 -35.80
N TRP A 732 -7.97 6.26 -35.52
CA TRP A 732 -7.55 7.62 -35.22
C TRP A 732 -6.69 7.67 -33.96
N ILE A 733 -7.04 6.91 -32.91
CA ILE A 733 -6.28 6.82 -31.66
C ILE A 733 -4.91 6.21 -31.92
N GLU A 734 -4.86 5.09 -32.64
CA GLU A 734 -3.60 4.42 -33.00
C GLU A 734 -2.69 5.36 -33.82
N ASP A 735 -3.22 6.00 -34.86
CA ASP A 735 -2.47 6.94 -35.73
C ASP A 735 -1.92 8.16 -34.96
N ASN A 736 -2.50 8.51 -33.81
CA ASN A 736 -2.12 9.69 -32.99
C ASN A 736 -1.57 9.32 -31.61
N PHE A 737 -1.35 8.05 -31.32
CA PHE A 737 -1.02 7.62 -29.97
C PHE A 737 0.30 8.20 -29.45
N ASP A 738 1.30 8.44 -30.30
CA ASP A 738 2.55 9.10 -29.93
C ASP A 738 2.36 10.46 -29.27
N ILE A 739 1.25 11.13 -29.59
CA ILE A 739 0.86 12.41 -28.99
C ILE A 739 -0.01 12.15 -27.77
N LEU A 740 -1.02 11.30 -27.93
CA LEU A 740 -2.04 11.03 -26.91
C LEU A 740 -1.45 10.45 -25.62
N GLN A 741 -0.46 9.57 -25.72
CA GLN A 741 0.21 8.99 -24.54
C GLN A 741 0.88 10.01 -23.62
N LYS A 742 1.16 11.21 -24.11
CA LYS A 742 1.73 12.33 -23.34
C LYS A 742 0.67 13.26 -22.77
N SER A 743 -0.60 12.89 -22.91
CA SER A 743 -1.71 13.71 -22.44
C SER A 743 -1.65 13.92 -20.92
N GLN A 744 -1.99 15.12 -20.52
CA GLN A 744 -2.17 15.48 -19.09
C GLN A 744 -3.57 16.04 -18.93
N MET A 745 -4.22 15.74 -17.82
CA MET A 745 -5.48 16.38 -17.49
C MET A 745 -5.25 17.87 -17.21
N PHE A 746 -6.00 18.70 -17.94
CA PHE A 746 -5.84 20.13 -17.89
C PHE A 746 -7.20 20.81 -17.71
N GLY A 747 -7.32 21.69 -16.73
CA GLY A 747 -8.55 22.42 -16.48
C GLY A 747 -9.12 22.19 -15.09
N GLY A 748 -10.37 22.54 -14.92
CA GLY A 748 -11.08 22.41 -13.64
C GLY A 748 -11.75 21.06 -13.44
N LYS A 749 -12.31 20.86 -12.27
CA LYS A 749 -13.07 19.67 -11.94
C LYS A 749 -14.30 19.54 -12.86
N PRO A 750 -14.59 18.33 -13.41
CA PRO A 750 -15.82 18.07 -14.14
C PRO A 750 -17.08 18.34 -13.29
N ASN A 751 -18.16 18.64 -13.95
CA ASN A 751 -19.44 18.79 -13.27
C ASN A 751 -20.02 17.43 -12.87
N ASP A 752 -20.35 17.25 -11.61
CA ASP A 752 -20.82 16.00 -11.04
C ASP A 752 -22.13 15.45 -11.65
N GLY A 753 -22.84 16.22 -12.42
CA GLY A 753 -24.12 15.79 -12.96
C GLY A 753 -24.19 15.73 -14.49
N ASN A 754 -23.26 16.37 -15.18
CA ASN A 754 -23.36 16.48 -16.62
C ASN A 754 -22.03 16.89 -17.26
N VAL A 755 -21.39 15.95 -17.89
CA VAL A 755 -20.11 16.16 -18.59
C VAL A 755 -20.26 17.10 -19.80
N TYR A 756 -21.39 17.06 -20.49
CA TYR A 756 -21.62 17.91 -21.64
C TYR A 756 -21.70 19.39 -21.27
N ASP A 757 -22.26 19.71 -20.12
CA ASP A 757 -22.28 21.09 -19.62
C ASP A 757 -20.85 21.59 -19.38
N ASN A 758 -19.98 20.73 -18.85
CA ASN A 758 -18.58 21.05 -18.67
C ASN A 758 -17.84 21.23 -19.99
N LEU A 759 -18.04 20.32 -20.93
CA LEU A 759 -17.43 20.41 -22.26
C LEU A 759 -17.88 21.65 -23.03
N SER A 760 -19.11 22.09 -22.83
CA SER A 760 -19.63 23.29 -23.49
C SER A 760 -19.11 24.59 -22.88
N VAL A 761 -18.70 24.59 -21.63
CA VAL A 761 -18.38 25.79 -20.85
C VAL A 761 -16.88 26.02 -20.77
N ASN A 762 -16.09 25.00 -20.57
CA ASN A 762 -14.66 25.15 -20.37
C ASN A 762 -13.89 23.89 -20.72
N SER A 763 -12.64 23.88 -20.34
CA SER A 763 -11.66 22.87 -20.61
C SER A 763 -11.48 21.86 -19.48
N SER A 764 -12.44 21.71 -18.56
CA SER A 764 -12.25 20.89 -17.36
C SER A 764 -11.93 19.42 -17.65
N GLU A 765 -12.32 18.93 -18.82
CA GLU A 765 -12.10 17.56 -19.25
C GLU A 765 -11.15 17.45 -20.43
N ILE A 766 -10.33 18.45 -20.66
CA ILE A 766 -9.38 18.45 -21.76
C ILE A 766 -8.07 17.85 -21.28
N PHE A 767 -7.65 16.82 -21.98
CA PHE A 767 -6.31 16.27 -21.91
C PHE A 767 -5.44 16.90 -22.99
N SER A 768 -4.24 17.31 -22.64
CA SER A 768 -3.27 17.88 -23.60
C SER A 768 -1.90 17.31 -23.39
N ASP A 769 -1.10 17.31 -24.44
CA ASP A 769 0.33 17.10 -24.31
C ASP A 769 1.05 18.40 -23.96
N ALA A 770 2.32 18.26 -23.67
CA ALA A 770 3.18 19.36 -23.25
C ALA A 770 3.42 20.42 -24.35
N ASP A 771 3.25 20.08 -25.61
CA ASP A 771 3.51 20.98 -26.74
C ASP A 771 2.32 21.83 -27.15
N GLN A 772 1.17 21.68 -26.47
CA GLN A 772 -0.07 22.42 -26.71
C GLN A 772 -0.65 22.30 -28.14
N SER A 773 0.05 21.65 -29.05
CA SER A 773 -0.40 21.46 -30.44
C SER A 773 -1.65 20.59 -30.54
N VAL A 774 -1.88 19.73 -29.55
CA VAL A 774 -2.99 18.78 -29.49
C VAL A 774 -4.26 19.40 -28.94
N ILE A 775 -4.19 20.34 -28.00
CA ILE A 775 -5.37 21.03 -27.43
C ILE A 775 -6.22 21.62 -28.55
N SER A 776 -5.57 22.30 -29.48
CA SER A 776 -6.23 22.94 -30.61
C SER A 776 -6.94 21.93 -31.52
N TYR A 777 -6.37 20.74 -31.67
CA TYR A 777 -6.88 19.68 -32.53
C TYR A 777 -8.12 19.00 -31.91
N PHE A 778 -8.09 18.69 -30.60
CA PHE A 778 -9.20 18.04 -29.90
C PHE A 778 -10.43 18.92 -29.75
N ILE A 779 -10.24 20.14 -29.31
CA ILE A 779 -11.34 21.11 -29.23
C ILE A 779 -11.97 21.24 -30.61
N THR A 780 -11.16 21.30 -31.65
CA THR A 780 -11.64 21.39 -33.03
C THR A 780 -12.36 20.14 -33.49
N LEU A 781 -11.89 18.94 -33.15
CA LEU A 781 -12.49 17.67 -33.57
C LEU A 781 -13.81 17.40 -32.84
N CYS A 782 -13.90 17.57 -31.55
CA CYS A 782 -15.15 17.44 -30.79
C CYS A 782 -16.19 18.48 -31.24
N PHE A 783 -15.76 19.70 -31.57
CA PHE A 783 -16.63 20.72 -32.17
C PHE A 783 -17.04 20.42 -33.62
N ILE A 784 -16.13 19.94 -34.46
CA ILE A 784 -16.41 19.62 -35.87
C ILE A 784 -17.35 18.41 -35.96
N LEU A 785 -17.18 17.39 -35.15
CA LEU A 785 -18.06 16.22 -35.13
C LEU A 785 -19.49 16.57 -34.66
N ARG A 786 -19.68 17.57 -33.80
CA ARG A 786 -20.99 18.11 -33.43
C ARG A 786 -21.58 19.11 -34.44
N ILE A 787 -20.73 19.81 -35.19
CA ILE A 787 -21.17 20.86 -36.12
C ILE A 787 -21.41 20.34 -37.53
N SER A 788 -20.79 19.23 -37.94
CA SER A 788 -20.99 18.68 -39.30
C SER A 788 -22.44 18.25 -39.57
N ASP A 789 -23.22 17.98 -38.51
CA ASP A 789 -24.65 17.64 -38.68
C ASP A 789 -25.60 18.83 -38.55
N ARG A 790 -25.11 20.05 -38.27
CA ARG A 790 -25.98 21.25 -38.06
C ARG A 790 -25.65 22.43 -38.94
N GLU A 791 -25.35 22.31 -40.18
CA GLU A 791 -25.13 23.38 -41.13
C GLU A 791 -23.67 23.64 -41.56
N ASN A 792 -23.44 23.56 -42.84
CA ASN A 792 -22.26 23.95 -43.60
C ASN A 792 -21.83 25.41 -43.31
N SER A 793 -21.15 25.67 -42.20
CA SER A 793 -20.46 26.95 -42.04
C SER A 793 -19.14 26.79 -41.32
N LEU A 794 -18.08 26.99 -42.07
CA LEU A 794 -16.70 27.13 -41.57
C LEU A 794 -16.58 28.26 -40.55
N PHE A 795 -16.36 27.93 -39.31
CA PHE A 795 -15.81 28.92 -38.36
C PHE A 795 -14.34 28.66 -38.14
N SER A 796 -13.52 29.53 -38.63
CA SER A 796 -12.13 29.64 -38.18
C SER A 796 -12.09 30.30 -36.81
N VAL A 797 -11.68 29.54 -35.80
CA VAL A 797 -11.38 30.12 -34.48
C VAL A 797 -9.95 30.66 -34.52
N PRO A 798 -9.75 31.95 -34.20
CA PRO A 798 -8.40 32.48 -34.09
C PRO A 798 -7.71 31.87 -32.90
N ALA A 799 -6.49 31.40 -33.09
CA ALA A 799 -5.61 31.04 -32.00
C ALA A 799 -5.48 32.19 -31.02
N VAL A 800 -6.00 32.06 -29.82
CA VAL A 800 -5.73 32.95 -28.69
C VAL A 800 -4.80 32.20 -27.74
N TRP A 801 -3.66 32.78 -27.55
CA TRP A 801 -2.56 32.36 -26.66
C TRP A 801 -2.97 32.36 -25.19
#